data_0a35952727449350fe56595ab5d8e461
#
_entry.id   0a35952727449350fe56595ab5d8e461
#
_cell.length_a   1.000
_cell.length_b   1.000
_cell.length_c   1.000
_cell.angle_alpha   90.00
_cell.angle_beta   90.00
_cell.angle_gamma   90.00
#
_symmetry.space_group_name_H-M   'P 1'
#
loop_
_entity.id
_entity.type
_entity.pdbx_description
1 polymer ?
#
loop_
_entity_poly.entity_id
_entity_poly.type
_entity_poly.pdbx_seq_one_letter_code
_entity_poly.pdbx_strand_id
1 'polypeptide(L)'
;MLVRLARACVHHRWRVIGVWVAILVLVNIFAQAVGPDWRTEFVLPSGEARDVQDRLEAVDPNRAAFNGTIVIKAEQGIDDPAVQERFDQLTQRAEEVDGITVNPIQVSDDGTIAFVQLDVADRPFEDLVADGKDIRDFGDELPEIEGVQVEYGGDLFSEFELPESELYGVLAAVIILIIAFGSVLAMGLPIGAALFGLGIATAIVTLLSNPIAMPDFTTAMVAMIGIGVGIDYALFIVTRYREALHAGLSVEDSVEEAIDTSGRAVIFAGMTVVISLMGLTLIGLEFVTAVALAAAVGVVMMVLVSLTLLPALLGWVGERIDVTTRAALIAVGLVVVGLFIGVTFGAAAVSFIAIILAIAVFAGSFFFKGSLRQHVPHRREPPKEQRFWYRWSRVVQHHPWRMALGAVALLLVLAIPLLSLRLGFGDYGNYPESQTVRRAYDLIAEGFGPGSNGPFVITVEGDAANDPDALQRFVDRLSETPDVDFVNVAPEDVDDLALVFLYPQGAPQDAETDELVNVLRNDVIPETGVDAKVGGSTAGASDFAAYMGDRMPWLLGVVLLLSFLLLMAVFRSLLVPLKAVIMNLLSVGAAYGVLVAIFQWGWASELIGVDRSGPIDAWIPMFLFAIVFGLSMDYEVFLLSRIKEEYDRSVRRGRPDNNTAVADGLALTARVITAAALIMFCVFGAFVLGDDRSLKLFGLGLAVAVLIDATIVRMILVPATMELLGDRNWWIPKWLDRILPKIDVEGHHREHPAEGAPIDTGEEEERQPTPV
;
A
#
# COMPACT_ATOMS: atom_id res chain seq x y z
N MET A 1 -0.29 -31.24 -11.68
CA MET A 1 -0.24 -30.19 -12.72
C MET A 1 0.99 -29.33 -12.51
N LEU A 2 1.21 -28.79 -11.33
CA LEU A 2 2.33 -27.91 -10.97
C LEU A 2 3.71 -28.52 -11.24
N VAL A 3 3.94 -29.77 -10.82
CA VAL A 3 5.20 -30.49 -11.09
C VAL A 3 5.50 -30.59 -12.59
N ARG A 4 4.48 -30.84 -13.42
CA ARG A 4 4.66 -30.86 -14.89
C ARG A 4 5.02 -29.48 -15.44
N LEU A 5 4.42 -28.42 -14.89
CA LEU A 5 4.73 -27.04 -15.26
C LEU A 5 6.18 -26.72 -14.88
N ALA A 6 6.60 -27.00 -13.64
CA ALA A 6 7.95 -26.79 -13.17
C ALA A 6 8.99 -27.48 -14.05
N ARG A 7 8.77 -28.77 -14.34
CA ARG A 7 9.64 -29.55 -15.24
C ARG A 7 9.71 -28.94 -16.64
N ALA A 8 8.59 -28.53 -17.21
CA ALA A 8 8.56 -27.87 -18.52
C ALA A 8 9.34 -26.54 -18.51
N CYS A 9 9.22 -25.74 -17.43
CA CYS A 9 9.95 -24.48 -17.28
C CYS A 9 11.46 -24.70 -17.16
N VAL A 10 11.92 -25.72 -16.42
CA VAL A 10 13.35 -26.03 -16.29
C VAL A 10 13.92 -26.59 -17.62
N HIS A 11 13.20 -27.54 -18.24
CA HIS A 11 13.67 -28.18 -19.48
C HIS A 11 13.70 -27.19 -20.66
N HIS A 12 12.74 -26.28 -20.76
CA HIS A 12 12.64 -25.27 -21.80
C HIS A 12 12.99 -23.86 -21.32
N ARG A 13 13.87 -23.73 -20.34
CA ARG A 13 14.21 -22.47 -19.62
C ARG A 13 14.43 -21.27 -20.53
N TRP A 14 15.19 -21.42 -21.62
CA TRP A 14 15.45 -20.32 -22.54
C TRP A 14 14.21 -19.86 -23.33
N ARG A 15 13.30 -20.80 -23.65
CA ARG A 15 12.02 -20.45 -24.28
C ARG A 15 11.11 -19.72 -23.32
N VAL A 16 11.03 -20.16 -22.06
CA VAL A 16 10.22 -19.53 -21.01
C VAL A 16 10.74 -18.12 -20.74
N ILE A 17 12.05 -17.95 -20.51
CA ILE A 17 12.66 -16.64 -20.31
C ILE A 17 12.42 -15.75 -21.55
N GLY A 18 12.64 -16.27 -22.76
CA GLY A 18 12.41 -15.52 -24.02
C GLY A 18 10.95 -15.08 -24.19
N VAL A 19 9.98 -15.92 -23.85
CA VAL A 19 8.55 -15.57 -23.90
C VAL A 19 8.23 -14.47 -22.88
N TRP A 20 8.73 -14.57 -21.66
CA TRP A 20 8.52 -13.54 -20.64
C TRP A 20 9.17 -12.20 -21.03
N VAL A 21 10.40 -12.20 -21.57
CA VAL A 21 11.04 -10.98 -22.08
C VAL A 21 10.25 -10.40 -23.26
N ALA A 22 9.74 -11.24 -24.15
CA ALA A 22 8.89 -10.79 -25.26
C ALA A 22 7.58 -10.16 -24.73
N ILE A 23 6.93 -10.77 -23.74
CA ILE A 23 5.73 -10.20 -23.10
C ILE A 23 6.05 -8.85 -22.49
N LEU A 24 7.13 -8.74 -21.68
CA LEU A 24 7.54 -7.48 -21.05
C LEU A 24 7.72 -6.38 -22.11
N VAL A 25 8.50 -6.66 -23.14
CA VAL A 25 8.80 -5.68 -24.20
C VAL A 25 7.55 -5.30 -24.99
N LEU A 26 6.77 -6.28 -25.43
CA LEU A 26 5.59 -6.02 -26.26
C LEU A 26 4.49 -5.27 -25.50
N VAL A 27 4.21 -5.66 -24.25
CA VAL A 27 3.17 -5.00 -23.44
C VAL A 27 3.58 -3.56 -23.12
N ASN A 28 4.87 -3.32 -22.77
CA ASN A 28 5.35 -1.96 -22.51
C ASN A 28 5.37 -1.09 -23.80
N ILE A 29 5.79 -1.63 -24.94
CA ILE A 29 5.70 -0.88 -26.23
C ILE A 29 4.25 -0.52 -26.53
N PHE A 30 3.32 -1.47 -26.31
CA PHE A 30 1.90 -1.22 -26.56
C PHE A 30 1.31 -0.22 -25.57
N ALA A 31 1.65 -0.31 -24.30
CA ALA A 31 1.24 0.65 -23.27
C ALA A 31 1.75 2.07 -23.55
N GLN A 32 3.01 2.21 -23.99
CA GLN A 32 3.56 3.51 -24.40
C GLN A 32 2.92 4.05 -25.69
N ALA A 33 2.53 3.18 -26.61
CA ALA A 33 1.88 3.60 -27.85
C ALA A 33 0.43 4.06 -27.66
N VAL A 34 -0.29 3.47 -26.69
CA VAL A 34 -1.66 3.85 -26.35
C VAL A 34 -1.66 5.06 -25.40
N GLY A 35 -0.69 5.13 -24.49
CA GLY A 35 -0.65 6.11 -23.41
C GLY A 35 -1.58 5.75 -22.23
N PRO A 36 -1.38 6.37 -21.06
CA PRO A 36 -2.32 6.29 -19.97
C PRO A 36 -3.50 7.26 -20.20
N ASP A 37 -4.63 6.94 -19.61
CA ASP A 37 -5.78 7.85 -19.47
C ASP A 37 -6.21 7.81 -18.00
N TRP A 38 -5.41 8.50 -17.17
CA TRP A 38 -5.70 8.58 -15.74
C TRP A 38 -6.84 9.56 -15.51
N ARG A 39 -7.89 9.10 -14.85
CA ARG A 39 -9.04 9.90 -14.48
C ARG A 39 -9.32 9.72 -13.01
N THR A 40 -9.19 10.81 -12.28
CA THR A 40 -9.49 10.85 -10.86
C THR A 40 -10.94 11.31 -10.66
N GLU A 41 -11.89 10.61 -11.26
CA GLU A 41 -13.30 10.87 -11.00
C GLU A 41 -13.65 10.43 -9.57
N PHE A 42 -13.47 11.32 -8.61
CA PHE A 42 -14.06 11.16 -7.29
C PHE A 42 -15.58 11.41 -7.39
N VAL A 43 -16.26 10.44 -7.96
CA VAL A 43 -17.73 10.47 -7.95
C VAL A 43 -18.18 10.33 -6.51
N LEU A 44 -18.76 11.41 -5.97
CA LEU A 44 -19.33 11.40 -4.63
C LEU A 44 -20.38 10.29 -4.50
N PRO A 45 -20.46 9.61 -3.36
CA PRO A 45 -21.55 8.69 -3.11
C PRO A 45 -22.90 9.43 -3.16
N SER A 46 -24.01 8.69 -3.33
CA SER A 46 -25.35 9.28 -3.25
C SER A 46 -25.58 9.97 -1.91
N GLY A 47 -25.92 11.25 -1.93
CA GLY A 47 -26.09 12.11 -0.77
C GLY A 47 -26.37 13.54 -1.21
N GLU A 48 -26.59 14.45 -0.24
CA GLU A 48 -26.91 15.85 -0.56
C GLU A 48 -25.78 16.56 -1.31
N ALA A 49 -24.52 16.32 -0.93
CA ALA A 49 -23.40 16.92 -1.63
C ALA A 49 -23.32 16.49 -3.10
N ARG A 50 -23.70 15.25 -3.41
CA ARG A 50 -23.82 14.76 -4.78
C ARG A 50 -24.96 15.47 -5.54
N ASP A 51 -26.13 15.61 -4.90
CA ASP A 51 -27.26 16.29 -5.51
C ASP A 51 -26.91 17.76 -5.85
N VAL A 52 -26.16 18.44 -4.94
CA VAL A 52 -25.65 19.80 -5.17
C VAL A 52 -24.69 19.82 -6.34
N GLN A 53 -23.73 18.88 -6.39
CA GLN A 53 -22.78 18.77 -7.49
C GLN A 53 -23.48 18.53 -8.83
N ASP A 54 -24.37 17.55 -8.91
CA ASP A 54 -25.15 17.25 -10.13
C ASP A 54 -25.98 18.46 -10.59
N ARG A 55 -26.48 19.27 -9.63
CA ARG A 55 -27.20 20.49 -9.92
C ARG A 55 -26.34 21.61 -10.46
N LEU A 56 -25.13 21.78 -9.87
CA LEU A 56 -24.15 22.75 -10.35
C LEU A 56 -23.62 22.39 -11.74
N GLU A 57 -23.33 21.12 -11.99
CA GLU A 57 -22.91 20.62 -13.31
C GLU A 57 -23.98 20.85 -14.38
N ALA A 58 -25.26 20.75 -14.02
CA ALA A 58 -26.37 21.01 -14.94
C ALA A 58 -26.48 22.48 -15.32
N VAL A 59 -26.05 23.40 -14.45
CA VAL A 59 -26.08 24.87 -14.66
C VAL A 59 -24.81 25.32 -15.38
N ASP A 60 -23.64 24.93 -14.88
CA ASP A 60 -22.36 25.26 -15.46
C ASP A 60 -21.39 24.08 -15.29
N PRO A 61 -21.15 23.29 -16.35
CA PRO A 61 -20.24 22.14 -16.30
C PRO A 61 -18.80 22.49 -15.91
N ASN A 62 -18.36 23.74 -16.09
CA ASN A 62 -16.99 24.14 -15.82
C ASN A 62 -16.73 24.40 -14.33
N ARG A 63 -17.76 24.61 -13.52
CA ARG A 63 -17.66 24.95 -12.10
C ARG A 63 -17.51 23.78 -11.16
N ALA A 64 -17.70 22.58 -11.64
CA ALA A 64 -17.82 21.40 -10.79
C ALA A 64 -16.61 20.46 -10.82
N ALA A 65 -15.61 20.70 -11.70
CA ALA A 65 -14.56 19.71 -11.92
C ALA A 65 -13.32 19.92 -11.03
N PHE A 66 -12.54 20.96 -11.28
CA PHE A 66 -11.30 21.24 -10.56
C PHE A 66 -11.21 22.70 -10.15
N ASN A 67 -10.39 22.99 -9.16
CA ASN A 67 -10.15 24.34 -8.69
C ASN A 67 -8.67 24.71 -8.74
N GLY A 68 -8.41 26.01 -8.85
CA GLY A 68 -7.10 26.60 -8.65
C GLY A 68 -7.25 27.88 -7.84
N THR A 69 -6.19 28.34 -7.21
CA THR A 69 -6.19 29.60 -6.47
C THR A 69 -4.84 30.27 -6.63
N ILE A 70 -4.84 31.56 -6.93
CA ILE A 70 -3.65 32.41 -6.90
C ILE A 70 -3.81 33.35 -5.73
N VAL A 71 -2.84 33.34 -4.80
CA VAL A 71 -2.85 34.16 -3.58
C VAL A 71 -1.66 35.10 -3.60
N ILE A 72 -1.89 36.36 -3.29
CA ILE A 72 -0.83 37.36 -3.13
C ILE A 72 -0.91 37.97 -1.73
N LYS A 73 0.24 38.01 -1.05
CA LYS A 73 0.45 38.79 0.18
C LYS A 73 1.41 39.91 -0.10
N ALA A 74 1.06 41.16 0.26
CA ALA A 74 1.85 42.34 0.02
C ALA A 74 1.95 43.18 1.29
N GLU A 75 3.17 43.41 1.80
CA GLU A 75 3.41 44.25 2.98
C GLU A 75 3.00 45.72 2.75
N GLN A 76 3.09 46.22 1.51
CA GLN A 76 2.67 47.53 1.08
C GLN A 76 1.16 47.69 0.82
N GLY A 77 0.40 46.59 0.91
CA GLY A 77 -1.02 46.52 0.62
C GLY A 77 -1.32 46.15 -0.84
N ILE A 78 -2.49 45.56 -1.05
CA ILE A 78 -2.96 45.10 -2.37
C ILE A 78 -3.26 46.28 -3.31
N ASP A 79 -3.57 47.45 -2.79
CA ASP A 79 -3.83 48.67 -3.58
C ASP A 79 -2.57 49.27 -4.21
N ASP A 80 -1.36 48.79 -3.91
CA ASP A 80 -0.15 49.21 -4.57
C ASP A 80 -0.18 48.90 -6.07
N PRO A 81 0.08 49.90 -6.95
CA PRO A 81 -0.01 49.70 -8.40
C PRO A 81 0.86 48.58 -8.96
N ALA A 82 2.03 48.32 -8.35
CA ALA A 82 2.89 47.21 -8.81
C ALA A 82 2.34 45.85 -8.41
N VAL A 83 1.64 45.80 -7.27
CA VAL A 83 0.95 44.56 -6.82
C VAL A 83 -0.27 44.28 -7.68
N GLN A 84 -1.07 45.31 -7.98
CA GLN A 84 -2.22 45.17 -8.89
C GLN A 84 -1.79 44.70 -10.29
N GLU A 85 -0.73 45.35 -10.86
CA GLU A 85 -0.21 44.94 -12.15
C GLU A 85 0.27 43.48 -12.15
N ARG A 86 0.89 43.02 -11.06
CA ARG A 86 1.30 41.60 -10.89
C ARG A 86 0.08 40.67 -10.88
N PHE A 87 -0.95 41.07 -10.12
CA PHE A 87 -2.17 40.26 -10.02
C PHE A 87 -2.89 40.16 -11.39
N ASP A 88 -3.00 41.29 -12.09
CA ASP A 88 -3.60 41.35 -13.43
C ASP A 88 -2.82 40.51 -14.45
N GLN A 89 -1.48 40.50 -14.40
CA GLN A 89 -0.66 39.68 -15.28
C GLN A 89 -0.90 38.18 -15.04
N LEU A 90 -1.00 37.75 -13.79
CA LEU A 90 -1.24 36.33 -13.43
C LEU A 90 -2.66 35.87 -13.79
N THR A 91 -3.68 36.71 -13.49
CA THR A 91 -5.07 36.43 -13.82
C THR A 91 -5.28 36.40 -15.33
N GLN A 92 -4.68 37.35 -16.07
CA GLN A 92 -4.71 37.35 -17.54
C GLN A 92 -4.07 36.07 -18.11
N ARG A 93 -2.93 35.62 -17.54
CA ARG A 93 -2.27 34.39 -17.99
C ARG A 93 -3.15 33.16 -17.74
N ALA A 94 -3.87 33.12 -16.62
CA ALA A 94 -4.81 32.06 -16.32
C ALA A 94 -6.03 32.07 -17.29
N GLU A 95 -6.56 33.25 -17.64
CA GLU A 95 -7.64 33.42 -18.62
C GLU A 95 -7.25 32.99 -20.04
N GLU A 96 -5.96 33.06 -20.41
CA GLU A 96 -5.48 32.61 -21.71
C GLU A 96 -5.49 31.08 -21.88
N VAL A 97 -5.60 30.34 -20.77
CA VAL A 97 -5.68 28.88 -20.80
C VAL A 97 -7.14 28.47 -21.04
N ASP A 98 -7.36 27.71 -22.11
CA ASP A 98 -8.71 27.27 -22.49
C ASP A 98 -9.35 26.42 -21.38
N GLY A 99 -10.60 26.76 -21.00
CA GLY A 99 -11.36 26.07 -19.97
C GLY A 99 -11.03 26.50 -18.53
N ILE A 100 -10.30 27.59 -18.33
CA ILE A 100 -10.14 28.23 -17.01
C ILE A 100 -11.04 29.47 -16.96
N THR A 101 -11.83 29.58 -15.89
CA THR A 101 -12.64 30.75 -15.58
C THR A 101 -12.08 31.41 -14.33
N VAL A 102 -11.79 32.71 -14.43
CA VAL A 102 -11.25 33.51 -13.32
C VAL A 102 -12.39 34.16 -12.57
N ASN A 103 -12.50 33.89 -11.28
CA ASN A 103 -13.52 34.49 -10.41
C ASN A 103 -13.08 35.91 -9.94
N PRO A 104 -14.00 36.71 -9.36
CA PRO A 104 -13.64 38.00 -8.78
C PRO A 104 -12.60 37.92 -7.68
N ILE A 105 -11.67 38.88 -7.67
CA ILE A 105 -10.61 38.99 -6.65
C ILE A 105 -11.26 39.27 -5.30
N GLN A 106 -10.82 38.53 -4.28
CA GLN A 106 -11.21 38.75 -2.89
C GLN A 106 -9.99 39.38 -2.15
N VAL A 107 -10.24 40.40 -1.33
CA VAL A 107 -9.22 41.10 -0.58
C VAL A 107 -9.54 41.02 0.91
N SER A 108 -8.54 40.73 1.74
CA SER A 108 -8.68 40.65 3.19
C SER A 108 -9.05 41.99 3.81
N ASP A 109 -9.69 41.98 4.99
CA ASP A 109 -10.12 43.21 5.69
C ASP A 109 -8.99 44.18 5.98
N ASP A 110 -7.77 43.70 6.19
CA ASP A 110 -6.56 44.52 6.43
C ASP A 110 -5.90 44.96 5.12
N GLY A 111 -6.36 44.52 3.96
CA GLY A 111 -5.86 44.89 2.65
C GLY A 111 -4.46 44.36 2.33
N THR A 112 -3.96 43.36 3.05
CA THR A 112 -2.59 42.82 2.85
C THR A 112 -2.56 41.52 2.05
N ILE A 113 -3.66 40.78 2.01
CA ILE A 113 -3.78 39.49 1.28
C ILE A 113 -4.93 39.58 0.29
N ALA A 114 -4.71 39.10 -0.91
CA ALA A 114 -5.77 38.90 -1.89
C ALA A 114 -5.65 37.52 -2.54
N PHE A 115 -6.79 36.96 -2.93
CA PHE A 115 -6.78 35.73 -3.74
C PHE A 115 -7.83 35.79 -4.84
N VAL A 116 -7.59 35.00 -5.88
CA VAL A 116 -8.55 34.73 -6.94
C VAL A 116 -8.73 33.22 -7.05
N GLN A 117 -9.97 32.80 -7.14
CA GLN A 117 -10.30 31.40 -7.42
C GLN A 117 -10.42 31.20 -8.93
N LEU A 118 -9.89 30.07 -9.39
CA LEU A 118 -9.93 29.63 -10.77
C LEU A 118 -10.80 28.38 -10.83
N ASP A 119 -11.88 28.43 -11.63
CA ASP A 119 -12.69 27.26 -11.93
C ASP A 119 -12.14 26.61 -13.20
N VAL A 120 -11.84 25.31 -13.16
CA VAL A 120 -11.18 24.60 -14.23
C VAL A 120 -12.09 23.51 -14.78
N ALA A 121 -12.35 23.54 -16.08
CA ALA A 121 -13.15 22.54 -16.77
C ALA A 121 -12.55 21.14 -16.63
N ASP A 122 -13.41 20.12 -16.67
CA ASP A 122 -12.98 18.72 -16.65
C ASP A 122 -12.03 18.40 -17.81
N ARG A 123 -10.85 17.89 -17.46
CA ARG A 123 -9.79 17.55 -18.40
C ARG A 123 -8.89 16.45 -17.85
N PRO A 124 -8.08 15.77 -18.71
CA PRO A 124 -7.09 14.81 -18.28
C PRO A 124 -6.10 15.42 -17.27
N PHE A 125 -5.73 14.66 -16.25
CA PHE A 125 -4.84 15.11 -15.17
C PHE A 125 -3.48 15.63 -15.69
N GLU A 126 -2.94 15.02 -16.74
CA GLU A 126 -1.68 15.47 -17.35
C GLU A 126 -1.77 16.88 -17.94
N ASP A 127 -2.92 17.23 -18.54
CA ASP A 127 -3.19 18.57 -19.08
C ASP A 127 -3.38 19.58 -17.92
N LEU A 128 -4.11 19.18 -16.85
CA LEU A 128 -4.30 19.98 -15.66
C LEU A 128 -2.95 20.39 -15.03
N VAL A 129 -2.06 19.42 -14.83
CA VAL A 129 -0.71 19.65 -14.27
C VAL A 129 0.14 20.53 -15.20
N ALA A 130 0.03 20.31 -16.52
CA ALA A 130 0.77 21.12 -17.50
C ALA A 130 0.33 22.59 -17.50
N ASP A 131 -0.99 22.83 -17.43
CA ASP A 131 -1.56 24.18 -17.36
C ASP A 131 -1.19 24.89 -16.07
N GLY A 132 -1.30 24.21 -14.91
CA GLY A 132 -0.88 24.77 -13.63
C GLY A 132 0.60 25.13 -13.59
N LYS A 133 1.44 24.25 -14.15
CA LYS A 133 2.88 24.51 -14.27
C LYS A 133 3.18 25.70 -15.18
N ASP A 134 2.50 25.84 -16.31
CA ASP A 134 2.71 26.93 -17.25
C ASP A 134 2.35 28.30 -16.62
N ILE A 135 1.24 28.38 -15.87
CA ILE A 135 0.85 29.58 -15.12
C ILE A 135 1.88 29.92 -14.05
N ARG A 136 2.34 28.93 -13.30
CA ARG A 136 3.35 29.13 -12.24
C ARG A 136 4.70 29.53 -12.81
N ASP A 137 5.20 28.83 -13.83
CA ASP A 137 6.48 29.15 -14.49
C ASP A 137 6.46 30.58 -15.04
N PHE A 138 5.34 31.03 -15.62
CA PHE A 138 5.15 32.43 -16.03
C PHE A 138 5.27 33.37 -14.83
N GLY A 139 4.62 33.06 -13.69
CA GLY A 139 4.71 33.90 -12.48
C GLY A 139 6.12 33.98 -11.90
N ASP A 140 6.87 32.88 -11.94
CA ASP A 140 8.25 32.78 -11.46
C ASP A 140 9.25 33.54 -12.38
N GLU A 141 8.93 33.70 -13.68
CA GLU A 141 9.73 34.50 -14.63
C GLU A 141 9.54 36.01 -14.44
N LEU A 142 8.47 36.44 -13.78
CA LEU A 142 8.23 37.86 -13.54
C LEU A 142 9.21 38.41 -12.50
N PRO A 143 9.62 39.72 -12.63
CA PRO A 143 10.56 40.34 -11.69
C PRO A 143 10.04 40.29 -10.25
N GLU A 144 10.86 39.92 -9.29
CA GLU A 144 10.50 39.96 -7.87
C GLU A 144 10.14 41.37 -7.43
N ILE A 145 9.08 41.52 -6.63
CA ILE A 145 8.67 42.77 -5.98
C ILE A 145 8.95 42.60 -4.49
N GLU A 146 9.72 43.55 -3.91
CA GLU A 146 10.08 43.53 -2.50
C GLU A 146 8.82 43.57 -1.61
N GLY A 147 8.71 42.67 -0.64
CA GLY A 147 7.56 42.56 0.26
C GLY A 147 6.30 41.93 -0.36
N VAL A 148 6.41 41.32 -1.54
CA VAL A 148 5.30 40.58 -2.19
C VAL A 148 5.61 39.08 -2.24
N GLN A 149 4.67 38.26 -1.77
CA GLN A 149 4.68 36.81 -1.85
C GLN A 149 3.52 36.36 -2.73
N VAL A 150 3.79 35.52 -3.71
CA VAL A 150 2.79 34.88 -4.59
C VAL A 150 2.81 33.40 -4.35
N GLU A 151 1.65 32.82 -4.11
CA GLU A 151 1.49 31.38 -3.90
C GLU A 151 0.30 30.83 -4.69
N TYR A 152 0.38 29.53 -5.02
CA TYR A 152 -0.58 28.87 -5.88
C TYR A 152 -1.20 27.70 -5.14
N GLY A 153 -2.53 27.60 -5.11
CA GLY A 153 -3.29 26.59 -4.38
C GLY A 153 -4.32 25.86 -5.24
N GLY A 154 -4.97 24.86 -4.66
CA GLY A 154 -5.99 24.05 -5.34
C GLY A 154 -5.43 22.93 -6.22
N ASP A 155 -6.34 22.21 -6.88
CA ASP A 155 -6.04 21.03 -7.68
C ASP A 155 -5.13 21.32 -8.87
N LEU A 156 -5.34 22.48 -9.51
CA LEU A 156 -4.56 22.95 -10.68
C LEU A 156 -3.06 23.00 -10.40
N PHE A 157 -2.67 23.36 -9.19
CA PHE A 157 -1.28 23.55 -8.79
C PHE A 157 -0.75 22.45 -7.88
N SER A 158 -1.55 21.42 -7.59
CA SER A 158 -1.10 20.28 -6.80
C SER A 158 -0.23 19.36 -7.65
N GLU A 159 1.06 19.26 -7.31
CA GLU A 159 1.99 18.34 -7.94
C GLU A 159 1.95 16.99 -7.23
N PHE A 160 1.46 15.96 -7.93
CA PHE A 160 1.64 14.59 -7.49
C PHE A 160 2.97 14.06 -8.03
N GLU A 161 4.03 14.20 -7.26
CA GLU A 161 5.29 13.55 -7.57
C GLU A 161 5.24 12.09 -7.11
N LEU A 162 5.46 11.17 -8.06
CA LEU A 162 5.67 9.77 -7.70
C LEU A 162 6.89 9.67 -6.77
N PRO A 163 6.72 9.11 -5.57
CA PRO A 163 7.81 9.12 -4.60
C PRO A 163 8.96 8.24 -5.09
N GLU A 164 10.15 8.84 -5.26
CA GLU A 164 11.40 8.08 -5.46
C GLU A 164 11.75 7.17 -4.26
N SER A 165 10.94 7.26 -3.21
CA SER A 165 11.09 6.49 -1.96
C SER A 165 10.97 4.98 -2.12
N GLU A 166 10.31 4.48 -3.17
CA GLU A 166 10.23 3.04 -3.50
C GLU A 166 11.63 2.41 -3.63
N LEU A 167 12.59 3.17 -4.14
CA LEU A 167 13.95 2.70 -4.31
C LEU A 167 14.64 2.38 -2.98
N TYR A 168 14.36 3.13 -1.91
CA TYR A 168 14.89 2.82 -0.58
C TYR A 168 14.37 1.46 -0.07
N GLY A 169 13.11 1.14 -0.34
CA GLY A 169 12.52 -0.16 -0.01
C GLY A 169 13.22 -1.31 -0.73
N VAL A 170 13.47 -1.16 -2.03
CA VAL A 170 14.22 -2.16 -2.83
C VAL A 170 15.66 -2.29 -2.34
N LEU A 171 16.35 -1.19 -2.01
CA LEU A 171 17.71 -1.23 -1.47
C LEU A 171 17.77 -1.95 -0.11
N ALA A 172 16.80 -1.70 0.76
CA ALA A 172 16.69 -2.42 2.02
C ALA A 172 16.45 -3.93 1.79
N ALA A 173 15.58 -4.29 0.83
CA ALA A 173 15.35 -5.69 0.45
C ALA A 173 16.63 -6.36 -0.06
N VAL A 174 17.45 -5.68 -0.86
CA VAL A 174 18.77 -6.16 -1.31
C VAL A 174 19.65 -6.50 -0.11
N ILE A 175 19.77 -5.59 0.86
CA ILE A 175 20.62 -5.78 2.05
C ILE A 175 20.11 -6.97 2.88
N ILE A 176 18.80 -7.02 3.15
CA ILE A 176 18.20 -8.07 3.97
C ILE A 176 18.37 -9.45 3.31
N LEU A 177 18.11 -9.54 1.99
CA LEU A 177 18.26 -10.79 1.25
C LEU A 177 19.72 -11.27 1.18
N ILE A 178 20.71 -10.37 1.05
CA ILE A 178 22.11 -10.73 1.14
C ILE A 178 22.45 -11.31 2.52
N ILE A 179 21.96 -10.69 3.59
CA ILE A 179 22.17 -11.17 4.96
C ILE A 179 21.47 -12.52 5.17
N ALA A 180 20.25 -12.67 4.66
CA ALA A 180 19.46 -13.89 4.83
C ALA A 180 20.01 -15.08 4.03
N PHE A 181 20.41 -14.85 2.78
CA PHE A 181 20.87 -15.90 1.89
C PHE A 181 22.39 -16.08 1.84
N GLY A 182 23.16 -15.01 2.11
CA GLY A 182 24.62 -15.02 1.96
C GLY A 182 25.10 -15.18 0.51
N SER A 183 24.20 -15.01 -0.47
CA SER A 183 24.47 -15.16 -1.90
C SER A 183 23.83 -14.06 -2.74
N VAL A 184 24.63 -13.46 -3.62
CA VAL A 184 24.17 -12.44 -4.57
C VAL A 184 23.19 -13.01 -5.60
N LEU A 185 23.41 -14.24 -6.08
CA LEU A 185 22.50 -14.90 -7.02
C LEU A 185 21.17 -15.25 -6.34
N ALA A 186 21.22 -15.81 -5.13
CA ALA A 186 20.01 -16.14 -4.37
C ALA A 186 19.19 -14.88 -4.01
N MET A 187 19.85 -13.73 -3.76
CA MET A 187 19.20 -12.44 -3.54
C MET A 187 18.63 -11.87 -4.83
N GLY A 188 19.37 -11.93 -5.94
CA GLY A 188 18.98 -11.32 -7.21
C GLY A 188 17.76 -11.98 -7.87
N LEU A 189 17.50 -13.26 -7.61
CA LEU A 189 16.38 -13.99 -8.19
C LEU A 189 15.00 -13.48 -7.71
N PRO A 190 14.73 -13.34 -6.40
CA PRO A 190 13.47 -12.76 -5.93
C PRO A 190 13.24 -11.34 -6.42
N ILE A 191 14.26 -10.48 -6.30
CA ILE A 191 14.16 -9.09 -6.72
C ILE A 191 13.94 -8.98 -8.23
N GLY A 192 14.73 -9.72 -9.02
CA GLY A 192 14.59 -9.72 -10.47
C GLY A 192 13.22 -10.23 -10.93
N ALA A 193 12.70 -11.29 -10.30
CA ALA A 193 11.37 -11.80 -10.59
C ALA A 193 10.27 -10.77 -10.24
N ALA A 194 10.37 -10.12 -9.07
CA ALA A 194 9.41 -9.10 -8.64
C ALA A 194 9.41 -7.89 -9.59
N LEU A 195 10.59 -7.34 -9.92
CA LEU A 195 10.70 -6.20 -10.85
C LEU A 195 10.20 -6.55 -12.25
N PHE A 196 10.43 -7.78 -12.69
CA PHE A 196 9.94 -8.26 -13.98
C PHE A 196 8.42 -8.35 -14.01
N GLY A 197 7.82 -8.89 -12.95
CA GLY A 197 6.37 -8.95 -12.78
C GLY A 197 5.74 -7.57 -12.66
N LEU A 198 6.39 -6.66 -11.92
CA LEU A 198 5.95 -5.29 -11.76
C LEU A 198 5.92 -4.55 -13.10
N GLY A 199 6.99 -4.62 -13.90
CA GLY A 199 7.05 -3.94 -15.19
C GLY A 199 5.97 -4.41 -16.19
N ILE A 200 5.47 -5.66 -16.05
CA ILE A 200 4.34 -6.13 -16.86
C ILE A 200 3.01 -5.68 -16.23
N ALA A 201 2.90 -5.76 -14.90
CA ALA A 201 1.69 -5.38 -14.20
C ALA A 201 1.35 -3.90 -14.39
N THR A 202 2.35 -3.01 -14.23
CA THR A 202 2.18 -1.57 -14.46
C THR A 202 1.77 -1.27 -15.88
N ALA A 203 2.41 -1.90 -16.88
CA ALA A 203 2.03 -1.73 -18.28
C ALA A 203 0.59 -2.22 -18.58
N ILE A 204 0.14 -3.31 -17.95
CA ILE A 204 -1.25 -3.77 -18.06
C ILE A 204 -2.20 -2.76 -17.40
N VAL A 205 -1.86 -2.21 -16.24
CA VAL A 205 -2.68 -1.22 -15.52
C VAL A 205 -2.77 0.07 -16.33
N THR A 206 -1.68 0.54 -16.93
CA THR A 206 -1.68 1.66 -17.87
C THR A 206 -2.65 1.43 -19.06
N LEU A 207 -2.70 0.22 -19.59
CA LEU A 207 -3.68 -0.11 -20.65
C LEU A 207 -5.11 -0.19 -20.11
N LEU A 208 -5.31 -0.61 -18.88
CA LEU A 208 -6.63 -0.68 -18.21
C LEU A 208 -7.17 0.71 -17.84
N SER A 209 -6.32 1.73 -17.68
CA SER A 209 -6.77 3.10 -17.39
C SER A 209 -7.60 3.69 -18.54
N ASN A 210 -7.45 3.20 -19.78
CA ASN A 210 -8.23 3.66 -20.91
C ASN A 210 -9.72 3.25 -20.88
N PRO A 211 -10.08 1.96 -20.62
CA PRO A 211 -11.48 1.54 -20.52
C PRO A 211 -12.09 1.73 -19.12
N ILE A 212 -11.31 1.97 -18.08
CA ILE A 212 -11.74 2.06 -16.69
C ILE A 212 -11.13 3.31 -16.07
N ALA A 213 -11.96 4.22 -15.58
CA ALA A 213 -11.48 5.40 -14.86
C ALA A 213 -10.66 4.97 -13.63
N MET A 214 -9.38 5.29 -13.63
CA MET A 214 -8.41 4.93 -12.58
C MET A 214 -7.64 6.18 -12.14
N PRO A 215 -7.49 6.41 -10.83
CA PRO A 215 -6.61 7.44 -10.32
C PRO A 215 -5.14 7.17 -10.69
N ASP A 216 -4.35 8.20 -10.83
CA ASP A 216 -2.91 8.16 -11.14
C ASP A 216 -2.08 7.45 -10.07
N PHE A 217 -2.42 7.63 -8.76
CA PHE A 217 -1.76 6.94 -7.64
C PHE A 217 -1.92 5.41 -7.66
N THR A 218 -2.79 4.88 -8.53
CA THR A 218 -3.00 3.43 -8.70
C THR A 218 -1.68 2.71 -9.04
N THR A 219 -0.81 3.36 -9.82
CA THR A 219 0.50 2.79 -10.18
C THR A 219 1.41 2.64 -8.97
N ALA A 220 1.46 3.62 -8.08
CA ALA A 220 2.23 3.56 -6.84
C ALA A 220 1.73 2.44 -5.92
N MET A 221 0.40 2.27 -5.80
CA MET A 221 -0.19 1.19 -5.03
C MET A 221 0.15 -0.20 -5.60
N VAL A 222 0.08 -0.36 -6.92
CA VAL A 222 0.46 -1.62 -7.60
C VAL A 222 1.95 -1.90 -7.42
N ALA A 223 2.81 -0.88 -7.48
CA ALA A 223 4.24 -1.01 -7.25
C ALA A 223 4.54 -1.44 -5.82
N MET A 224 3.95 -0.77 -4.83
CA MET A 224 4.11 -1.07 -3.42
C MET A 224 3.72 -2.51 -3.08
N ILE A 225 2.50 -2.93 -3.48
CA ILE A 225 2.01 -4.28 -3.23
C ILE A 225 2.81 -5.30 -4.04
N GLY A 226 3.08 -5.00 -5.31
CA GLY A 226 3.78 -5.87 -6.23
C GLY A 226 5.21 -6.18 -5.79
N ILE A 227 5.98 -5.18 -5.37
CA ILE A 227 7.35 -5.37 -4.87
C ILE A 227 7.32 -6.22 -3.60
N GLY A 228 6.49 -5.86 -2.62
CA GLY A 228 6.39 -6.58 -1.35
C GLY A 228 6.01 -8.05 -1.54
N VAL A 229 4.89 -8.30 -2.20
CA VAL A 229 4.36 -9.66 -2.44
C VAL A 229 5.24 -10.46 -3.39
N GLY A 230 5.77 -9.81 -4.45
CA GLY A 230 6.59 -10.48 -5.46
C GLY A 230 7.91 -11.01 -4.90
N ILE A 231 8.61 -10.20 -4.09
CA ILE A 231 9.85 -10.63 -3.41
C ILE A 231 9.55 -11.77 -2.45
N ASP A 232 8.45 -11.68 -1.70
CA ASP A 232 8.08 -12.67 -0.69
C ASP A 232 7.76 -14.03 -1.31
N TYR A 233 6.92 -14.09 -2.32
CA TYR A 233 6.57 -15.35 -3.01
C TYR A 233 7.81 -16.01 -3.63
N ALA A 234 8.66 -15.21 -4.25
CA ALA A 234 9.91 -15.72 -4.80
C ALA A 234 10.89 -16.20 -3.69
N LEU A 235 10.93 -15.51 -2.54
CA LEU A 235 11.73 -15.87 -1.39
C LEU A 235 11.38 -17.28 -0.88
N PHE A 236 10.10 -17.61 -0.74
CA PHE A 236 9.63 -18.93 -0.30
C PHE A 236 10.08 -20.04 -1.25
N ILE A 237 9.92 -19.83 -2.56
CA ILE A 237 10.32 -20.81 -3.58
C ILE A 237 11.83 -20.99 -3.60
N VAL A 238 12.60 -19.89 -3.58
CA VAL A 238 14.08 -19.95 -3.57
C VAL A 238 14.62 -20.64 -2.31
N THR A 239 14.03 -20.35 -1.15
CA THR A 239 14.43 -21.01 0.11
C THR A 239 14.21 -22.51 0.04
N ARG A 240 13.04 -22.94 -0.42
CA ARG A 240 12.73 -24.36 -0.55
C ARG A 240 13.61 -25.08 -1.57
N TYR A 241 13.88 -24.43 -2.70
CA TYR A 241 14.82 -24.94 -3.70
C TYR A 241 16.21 -25.17 -3.10
N ARG A 242 16.74 -24.21 -2.33
CA ARG A 242 18.03 -24.34 -1.67
C ARG A 242 18.06 -25.46 -0.62
N GLU A 243 17.00 -25.60 0.17
CA GLU A 243 16.86 -26.70 1.12
C GLU A 243 16.94 -28.08 0.41
N ALA A 244 16.19 -28.25 -0.68
CA ALA A 244 16.19 -29.47 -1.47
C ALA A 244 17.57 -29.75 -2.12
N LEU A 245 18.21 -28.72 -2.66
CA LEU A 245 19.54 -28.83 -3.26
C LEU A 245 20.60 -29.22 -2.22
N HIS A 246 20.56 -28.62 -1.01
CA HIS A 246 21.44 -28.99 0.09
C HIS A 246 21.18 -30.39 0.67
N ALA A 247 19.95 -30.89 0.50
CA ALA A 247 19.63 -32.30 0.83
C ALA A 247 20.13 -33.30 -0.23
N GLY A 248 20.79 -32.81 -1.30
CA GLY A 248 21.43 -33.64 -2.33
C GLY A 248 20.54 -34.01 -3.51
N LEU A 249 19.37 -33.37 -3.68
CA LEU A 249 18.55 -33.55 -4.88
C LEU A 249 19.18 -32.89 -6.10
N SER A 250 18.85 -33.42 -7.30
CA SER A 250 19.22 -32.78 -8.55
C SER A 250 18.59 -31.37 -8.68
N VAL A 251 19.14 -30.52 -9.54
CA VAL A 251 18.55 -29.19 -9.84
C VAL A 251 17.09 -29.30 -10.26
N GLU A 252 16.77 -30.25 -11.14
CA GLU A 252 15.41 -30.47 -11.65
C GLU A 252 14.46 -30.96 -10.54
N ASP A 253 14.88 -31.95 -9.74
CA ASP A 253 14.09 -32.45 -8.62
C ASP A 253 13.91 -31.39 -7.53
N SER A 254 14.94 -30.55 -7.29
CA SER A 254 14.87 -29.46 -6.31
C SER A 254 13.85 -28.38 -6.72
N VAL A 255 13.76 -28.04 -8.01
CA VAL A 255 12.74 -27.10 -8.52
C VAL A 255 11.34 -27.73 -8.44
N GLU A 256 11.21 -29.03 -8.80
CA GLU A 256 9.94 -29.76 -8.68
C GLU A 256 9.43 -29.77 -7.22
N GLU A 257 10.32 -30.10 -6.27
CA GLU A 257 10.01 -30.09 -4.83
C GLU A 257 9.59 -28.68 -4.35
N ALA A 258 10.33 -27.64 -4.77
CA ALA A 258 10.03 -26.25 -4.39
C ALA A 258 8.66 -25.79 -4.91
N ILE A 259 8.31 -26.14 -6.14
CA ILE A 259 7.03 -25.75 -6.74
C ILE A 259 5.88 -26.63 -6.24
N ASP A 260 6.10 -27.92 -5.96
CA ASP A 260 5.05 -28.79 -5.41
C ASP A 260 4.70 -28.45 -3.96
N THR A 261 5.62 -27.86 -3.21
CA THR A 261 5.41 -27.42 -1.81
C THR A 261 5.13 -25.92 -1.74
N SER A 262 6.16 -25.06 -1.82
CA SER A 262 6.02 -23.61 -1.70
C SER A 262 5.20 -22.99 -2.82
N GLY A 263 5.24 -23.52 -4.06
CA GLY A 263 4.43 -23.02 -5.17
C GLY A 263 2.92 -23.20 -4.94
N ARG A 264 2.48 -24.29 -4.29
CA ARG A 264 1.08 -24.43 -3.88
C ARG A 264 0.69 -23.40 -2.84
N ALA A 265 1.55 -23.18 -1.83
CA ALA A 265 1.32 -22.15 -0.83
C ALA A 265 1.19 -20.76 -1.48
N VAL A 266 2.05 -20.41 -2.43
CA VAL A 266 2.02 -19.15 -3.19
C VAL A 266 0.71 -18.99 -3.98
N ILE A 267 0.16 -20.06 -4.58
CA ILE A 267 -1.14 -19.98 -5.27
C ILE A 267 -2.26 -19.67 -4.28
N PHE A 268 -2.30 -20.37 -3.14
CA PHE A 268 -3.31 -20.11 -2.12
C PHE A 268 -3.19 -18.69 -1.55
N ALA A 269 -1.98 -18.29 -1.26
CA ALA A 269 -1.59 -16.99 -0.81
C ALA A 269 -2.08 -15.89 -1.77
N GLY A 270 -1.66 -15.93 -3.02
CA GLY A 270 -2.10 -14.97 -4.03
C GLY A 270 -3.61 -14.97 -4.25
N MET A 271 -4.26 -16.14 -4.15
CA MET A 271 -5.72 -16.22 -4.28
C MET A 271 -6.45 -15.57 -3.10
N THR A 272 -5.94 -15.69 -1.87
CA THR A 272 -6.51 -15.01 -0.70
C THR A 272 -6.40 -13.50 -0.82
N VAL A 273 -5.24 -12.98 -1.27
CA VAL A 273 -5.03 -11.55 -1.51
C VAL A 273 -5.97 -11.04 -2.60
N VAL A 274 -6.08 -11.74 -3.73
CA VAL A 274 -6.98 -11.36 -4.83
C VAL A 274 -8.45 -11.36 -4.37
N ILE A 275 -8.89 -12.38 -3.62
CA ILE A 275 -10.27 -12.43 -3.07
C ILE A 275 -10.51 -11.26 -2.13
N SER A 276 -9.56 -10.94 -1.27
CA SER A 276 -9.65 -9.84 -0.32
C SER A 276 -9.73 -8.48 -1.02
N LEU A 277 -8.87 -8.25 -2.03
CA LEU A 277 -8.89 -7.05 -2.87
C LEU A 277 -10.20 -6.94 -3.66
N MET A 278 -10.66 -8.04 -4.27
CA MET A 278 -11.95 -8.05 -4.98
C MET A 278 -13.13 -7.82 -4.04
N GLY A 279 -13.00 -8.06 -2.75
CA GLY A 279 -13.99 -7.67 -1.74
C GLY A 279 -14.27 -6.17 -1.73
N LEU A 280 -13.28 -5.33 -2.05
CA LEU A 280 -13.44 -3.87 -2.14
C LEU A 280 -14.48 -3.44 -3.19
N THR A 281 -14.74 -4.26 -4.20
CA THR A 281 -15.79 -3.96 -5.20
C THR A 281 -17.20 -3.90 -4.58
N LEU A 282 -17.39 -4.50 -3.39
CA LEU A 282 -18.65 -4.45 -2.66
C LEU A 282 -18.97 -3.04 -2.09
N ILE A 283 -17.98 -2.15 -2.06
CA ILE A 283 -18.17 -0.76 -1.64
C ILE A 283 -19.06 -0.02 -2.65
N GLY A 284 -18.96 -0.35 -3.94
CA GLY A 284 -19.81 0.20 -4.99
C GLY A 284 -19.33 1.56 -5.52
N LEU A 285 -18.08 1.95 -5.24
CA LEU A 285 -17.44 3.13 -5.83
C LEU A 285 -16.51 2.71 -6.97
N GLU A 286 -16.57 3.44 -8.08
CA GLU A 286 -15.85 3.08 -9.31
C GLU A 286 -14.34 3.13 -9.12
N PHE A 287 -13.80 4.21 -8.53
CA PHE A 287 -12.37 4.33 -8.30
C PHE A 287 -11.84 3.26 -7.35
N VAL A 288 -12.59 2.89 -6.29
CA VAL A 288 -12.22 1.80 -5.36
C VAL A 288 -12.14 0.47 -6.09
N THR A 289 -13.12 0.22 -6.98
CA THR A 289 -13.17 -0.98 -7.82
C THR A 289 -12.00 -1.02 -8.80
N ALA A 290 -11.68 0.12 -9.41
CA ALA A 290 -10.57 0.26 -10.35
C ALA A 290 -9.21 -0.03 -9.69
N VAL A 291 -8.93 0.60 -8.55
CA VAL A 291 -7.70 0.37 -7.77
C VAL A 291 -7.61 -1.06 -7.26
N ALA A 292 -8.72 -1.64 -6.78
CA ALA A 292 -8.76 -3.03 -6.34
C ALA A 292 -8.44 -4.01 -7.48
N LEU A 293 -8.99 -3.76 -8.68
CA LEU A 293 -8.71 -4.56 -9.87
C LEU A 293 -7.24 -4.44 -10.30
N ALA A 294 -6.70 -3.23 -10.32
CA ALA A 294 -5.29 -2.99 -10.65
C ALA A 294 -4.34 -3.71 -9.68
N ALA A 295 -4.60 -3.59 -8.37
CA ALA A 295 -3.84 -4.31 -7.35
C ALA A 295 -3.95 -5.83 -7.49
N ALA A 296 -5.14 -6.36 -7.79
CA ALA A 296 -5.36 -7.78 -8.05
C ALA A 296 -4.59 -8.26 -9.28
N VAL A 297 -4.54 -7.49 -10.37
CA VAL A 297 -3.71 -7.76 -11.55
C VAL A 297 -2.23 -7.83 -11.15
N GLY A 298 -1.75 -6.88 -10.35
CA GLY A 298 -0.40 -6.89 -9.79
C GLY A 298 -0.08 -8.20 -9.09
N VAL A 299 -0.91 -8.62 -8.13
CA VAL A 299 -0.73 -9.86 -7.37
C VAL A 299 -0.76 -11.10 -8.28
N VAL A 300 -1.70 -11.18 -9.21
CA VAL A 300 -1.79 -12.29 -10.18
C VAL A 300 -0.51 -12.38 -11.01
N MET A 301 0.03 -11.27 -11.47
CA MET A 301 1.29 -11.24 -12.22
C MET A 301 2.47 -11.73 -11.37
N MET A 302 2.55 -11.35 -10.08
CA MET A 302 3.58 -11.86 -9.17
C MET A 302 3.49 -13.36 -8.97
N VAL A 303 2.29 -13.92 -8.83
CA VAL A 303 2.07 -15.38 -8.75
C VAL A 303 2.51 -16.08 -10.03
N LEU A 304 2.12 -15.57 -11.20
CA LEU A 304 2.47 -16.16 -12.50
C LEU A 304 3.98 -16.15 -12.73
N VAL A 305 4.66 -15.05 -12.44
CA VAL A 305 6.12 -14.93 -12.55
C VAL A 305 6.81 -15.91 -11.59
N SER A 306 6.36 -15.98 -10.34
CA SER A 306 6.94 -16.88 -9.33
C SER A 306 6.76 -18.36 -9.68
N LEU A 307 5.70 -18.73 -10.38
CA LEU A 307 5.42 -20.14 -10.74
C LEU A 307 5.99 -20.55 -12.10
N THR A 308 6.42 -19.62 -12.94
CA THR A 308 6.86 -19.92 -14.31
C THR A 308 8.24 -19.36 -14.64
N LEU A 309 8.45 -18.05 -14.52
CA LEU A 309 9.74 -17.43 -14.80
C LEU A 309 10.79 -17.84 -13.77
N LEU A 310 10.46 -17.78 -12.47
CA LEU A 310 11.39 -18.11 -11.40
C LEU A 310 11.90 -19.57 -11.48
N PRO A 311 11.09 -20.62 -11.71
CA PRO A 311 11.57 -21.97 -11.98
C PRO A 311 12.55 -22.06 -13.16
N ALA A 312 12.30 -21.34 -14.25
CA ALA A 312 13.20 -21.29 -15.39
C ALA A 312 14.55 -20.62 -15.04
N LEU A 313 14.53 -19.55 -14.24
CA LEU A 313 15.72 -18.88 -13.72
C LEU A 313 16.50 -19.76 -12.75
N LEU A 314 15.82 -20.49 -11.85
CA LEU A 314 16.42 -21.47 -10.94
C LEU A 314 17.11 -22.59 -11.72
N GLY A 315 16.46 -23.12 -12.76
CA GLY A 315 17.06 -24.11 -13.66
C GLY A 315 18.26 -23.57 -14.47
N TRP A 316 18.33 -22.25 -14.71
CA TRP A 316 19.48 -21.61 -15.36
C TRP A 316 20.64 -21.41 -14.38
N VAL A 317 20.38 -20.93 -13.18
CA VAL A 317 21.40 -20.71 -12.13
C VAL A 317 21.94 -22.04 -11.61
N GLY A 318 21.06 -23.03 -11.39
CA GLY A 318 21.40 -24.38 -10.93
C GLY A 318 22.18 -24.37 -9.61
N GLU A 319 23.18 -25.24 -9.50
CA GLU A 319 24.02 -25.39 -8.30
C GLU A 319 24.82 -24.13 -7.93
N ARG A 320 24.93 -23.14 -8.86
CA ARG A 320 25.66 -21.89 -8.64
C ARG A 320 24.95 -20.92 -7.72
N ILE A 321 23.72 -21.22 -7.29
CA ILE A 321 22.89 -20.32 -6.48
C ILE A 321 23.58 -19.84 -5.20
N ASP A 322 24.44 -20.67 -4.61
CA ASP A 322 25.18 -20.37 -3.38
C ASP A 322 26.57 -19.77 -3.63
N VAL A 323 27.00 -19.66 -4.89
CA VAL A 323 28.31 -19.14 -5.23
C VAL A 323 28.33 -17.61 -5.17
N THR A 324 29.06 -17.08 -4.18
CA THR A 324 29.27 -15.64 -4.04
C THR A 324 30.73 -15.30 -4.16
N THR A 325 31.09 -14.44 -5.12
CA THR A 325 32.44 -13.90 -5.27
C THR A 325 32.57 -12.57 -4.54
N ARG A 326 33.76 -12.22 -4.07
CA ARG A 326 34.02 -10.91 -3.48
C ARG A 326 33.70 -9.76 -4.45
N ALA A 327 33.97 -9.96 -5.74
CA ALA A 327 33.62 -8.98 -6.78
C ALA A 327 32.11 -8.71 -6.86
N ALA A 328 31.28 -9.76 -6.77
CA ALA A 328 29.83 -9.60 -6.80
C ALA A 328 29.31 -8.83 -5.56
N LEU A 329 29.83 -9.10 -4.36
CA LEU A 329 29.47 -8.34 -3.15
C LEU A 329 29.89 -6.87 -3.25
N ILE A 330 31.11 -6.59 -3.74
CA ILE A 330 31.59 -5.22 -3.94
C ILE A 330 30.73 -4.51 -4.97
N ALA A 331 30.40 -5.16 -6.10
CA ALA A 331 29.54 -4.58 -7.12
C ALA A 331 28.15 -4.23 -6.57
N VAL A 332 27.50 -5.13 -5.82
CA VAL A 332 26.21 -4.85 -5.19
C VAL A 332 26.34 -3.73 -4.14
N GLY A 333 27.38 -3.75 -3.32
CA GLY A 333 27.65 -2.68 -2.35
C GLY A 333 27.80 -1.30 -3.03
N LEU A 334 28.51 -1.23 -4.16
CA LEU A 334 28.64 -0.01 -4.95
C LEU A 334 27.28 0.48 -5.49
N VAL A 335 26.47 -0.42 -6.03
CA VAL A 335 25.12 -0.08 -6.51
C VAL A 335 24.25 0.43 -5.37
N VAL A 336 24.20 -0.28 -4.25
CA VAL A 336 23.38 0.11 -3.08
C VAL A 336 23.79 1.49 -2.56
N VAL A 337 25.08 1.70 -2.31
CA VAL A 337 25.59 2.98 -1.79
C VAL A 337 25.41 4.10 -2.81
N GLY A 338 25.69 3.84 -4.08
CA GLY A 338 25.59 4.84 -5.14
C GLY A 338 24.15 5.26 -5.41
N LEU A 339 23.21 4.31 -5.44
CA LEU A 339 21.78 4.63 -5.57
C LEU A 339 21.27 5.37 -4.32
N PHE A 340 21.64 4.92 -3.12
CA PHE A 340 21.27 5.61 -1.89
C PHE A 340 21.72 7.07 -1.87
N ILE A 341 22.99 7.34 -2.19
CA ILE A 341 23.53 8.70 -2.26
C ILE A 341 22.85 9.50 -3.39
N GLY A 342 22.66 8.87 -4.57
CA GLY A 342 22.11 9.54 -5.73
C GLY A 342 20.68 10.02 -5.52
N VAL A 343 19.85 9.18 -4.88
CA VAL A 343 18.45 9.53 -4.54
C VAL A 343 18.41 10.53 -3.38
N THR A 344 19.14 10.28 -2.29
CA THR A 344 19.10 11.16 -1.11
C THR A 344 19.56 12.60 -1.39
N PHE A 345 20.49 12.78 -2.33
CA PHE A 345 21.06 14.11 -2.63
C PHE A 345 20.70 14.62 -4.03
N GLY A 346 19.73 14.01 -4.73
CA GLY A 346 19.34 14.39 -6.09
C GLY A 346 20.48 14.26 -7.13
N ALA A 347 21.51 13.45 -6.83
CA ALA A 347 22.73 13.36 -7.61
C ALA A 347 22.71 12.15 -8.56
N ALA A 348 21.84 12.13 -9.56
CA ALA A 348 21.68 11.05 -10.53
C ALA A 348 23.04 10.59 -11.15
N ALA A 349 23.97 11.51 -11.38
CA ALA A 349 25.31 11.19 -11.86
C ALA A 349 26.06 10.23 -10.94
N VAL A 350 25.89 10.32 -9.62
CA VAL A 350 26.52 9.41 -8.65
C VAL A 350 25.96 7.99 -8.81
N SER A 351 24.68 7.85 -8.99
CA SER A 351 24.02 6.55 -9.28
C SER A 351 24.56 5.92 -10.56
N PHE A 352 24.66 6.68 -11.65
CA PHE A 352 25.22 6.19 -12.92
C PHE A 352 26.69 5.77 -12.78
N ILE A 353 27.50 6.58 -12.12
CA ILE A 353 28.92 6.26 -11.88
C ILE A 353 29.05 4.98 -11.05
N ALA A 354 28.25 4.83 -10.00
CA ALA A 354 28.28 3.65 -9.15
C ALA A 354 27.88 2.38 -9.90
N ILE A 355 26.86 2.44 -10.77
CA ILE A 355 26.45 1.33 -11.64
C ILE A 355 27.59 0.98 -12.61
N ILE A 356 28.20 1.96 -13.27
CA ILE A 356 29.34 1.74 -14.19
C ILE A 356 30.50 1.09 -13.45
N LEU A 357 30.87 1.58 -12.27
CA LEU A 357 31.92 1.01 -11.44
C LEU A 357 31.59 -0.42 -11.01
N ALA A 358 30.36 -0.70 -10.63
CA ALA A 358 29.90 -2.03 -10.28
C ALA A 358 30.04 -3.02 -11.45
N ILE A 359 29.61 -2.59 -12.65
CA ILE A 359 29.79 -3.37 -13.89
C ILE A 359 31.28 -3.57 -14.18
N ALA A 360 32.10 -2.53 -14.05
CA ALA A 360 33.55 -2.62 -14.25
C ALA A 360 34.24 -3.57 -13.29
N VAL A 361 33.88 -3.55 -11.98
CA VAL A 361 34.39 -4.46 -10.96
C VAL A 361 33.98 -5.91 -11.29
N PHE A 362 32.70 -6.11 -11.61
CA PHE A 362 32.18 -7.42 -11.96
C PHE A 362 32.83 -7.97 -13.25
N ALA A 363 32.86 -7.20 -14.31
CA ALA A 363 33.50 -7.57 -15.57
C ALA A 363 35.01 -7.74 -15.42
N GLY A 364 35.69 -6.87 -14.67
CA GLY A 364 37.11 -6.98 -14.36
C GLY A 364 37.46 -8.26 -13.62
N SER A 365 36.55 -8.82 -12.83
CA SER A 365 36.75 -10.11 -12.17
C SER A 365 36.92 -11.29 -13.11
N PHE A 366 36.47 -11.19 -14.38
CA PHE A 366 36.68 -12.20 -15.39
C PHE A 366 38.11 -12.14 -15.97
N PHE A 367 38.71 -10.94 -16.02
CA PHE A 367 40.03 -10.71 -16.59
C PHE A 367 41.15 -10.85 -15.53
N PHE A 368 40.90 -10.38 -14.30
CA PHE A 368 41.88 -10.43 -13.21
C PHE A 368 41.67 -11.68 -12.34
N LYS A 369 42.52 -12.70 -12.51
CA LYS A 369 42.53 -13.95 -11.72
C LYS A 369 43.09 -13.76 -10.29
N GLY A 370 42.64 -12.71 -9.56
CA GLY A 370 43.14 -12.35 -8.23
C GLY A 370 42.14 -12.58 -7.10
N SER A 371 42.29 -11.84 -6.01
CA SER A 371 41.47 -11.91 -4.79
C SER A 371 39.99 -11.63 -5.01
N LEU A 372 39.63 -10.92 -6.08
CA LEU A 372 38.23 -10.60 -6.46
C LEU A 372 37.40 -11.85 -6.83
N ARG A 373 38.04 -12.89 -7.33
CA ARG A 373 37.41 -14.16 -7.72
C ARG A 373 37.27 -15.16 -6.59
N GLN A 374 37.86 -14.85 -5.42
CA GLN A 374 37.74 -15.71 -4.27
C GLN A 374 36.30 -15.83 -3.79
N HIS A 375 35.86 -17.06 -3.55
CA HIS A 375 34.58 -17.35 -2.95
C HIS A 375 34.58 -16.91 -1.50
N VAL A 376 33.46 -16.30 -1.09
CA VAL A 376 33.26 -15.95 0.32
C VAL A 376 32.87 -17.25 1.04
N PRO A 377 33.61 -17.68 2.09
CA PRO A 377 33.25 -18.89 2.79
C PRO A 377 31.89 -18.76 3.47
N HIS A 378 31.05 -19.76 3.29
CA HIS A 378 29.77 -19.82 3.96
C HIS A 378 29.94 -19.96 5.47
N ARG A 379 29.19 -19.19 6.22
CA ARG A 379 29.15 -19.30 7.68
C ARG A 379 28.52 -20.63 8.04
N ARG A 380 29.23 -21.50 8.73
CA ARG A 380 28.69 -22.78 9.23
C ARG A 380 27.49 -22.49 10.12
N GLU A 381 26.38 -23.11 9.81
CA GLU A 381 25.19 -22.98 10.67
C GLU A 381 25.44 -23.66 12.02
N PRO A 382 25.07 -22.99 13.14
CA PRO A 382 25.22 -23.61 14.46
C PRO A 382 24.24 -24.80 14.60
N PRO A 383 24.51 -25.76 15.49
CA PRO A 383 23.59 -26.86 15.80
C PRO A 383 22.19 -26.38 16.09
N LYS A 384 21.16 -27.20 15.79
CA LYS A 384 19.72 -26.82 15.91
C LYS A 384 19.36 -26.21 17.28
N GLU A 385 19.91 -26.79 18.36
CA GLU A 385 19.63 -26.35 19.74
C GLU A 385 20.22 -24.96 20.08
N GLN A 386 21.21 -24.50 19.34
CA GLN A 386 21.86 -23.21 19.56
C GLN A 386 21.21 -22.08 18.72
N ARG A 387 20.33 -22.41 17.80
CA ARG A 387 19.65 -21.42 16.96
C ARG A 387 18.66 -20.62 17.80
N PHE A 388 18.62 -19.28 17.60
CA PHE A 388 17.74 -18.38 18.32
C PHE A 388 16.28 -18.83 18.25
N TRP A 389 15.77 -19.12 17.06
CA TRP A 389 14.37 -19.50 16.84
C TRP A 389 13.99 -20.83 17.50
N TYR A 390 14.89 -21.80 17.56
CA TYR A 390 14.67 -23.03 18.31
C TYR A 390 14.52 -22.77 19.81
N ARG A 391 15.40 -21.93 20.40
CA ARG A 391 15.31 -21.55 21.81
C ARG A 391 14.05 -20.76 22.09
N TRP A 392 13.69 -19.84 21.17
CA TRP A 392 12.45 -19.05 21.26
C TRP A 392 11.20 -19.92 21.26
N SER A 393 11.09 -20.87 20.33
CA SER A 393 9.95 -21.77 20.24
C SER A 393 9.76 -22.58 21.53
N ARG A 394 10.86 -22.99 22.18
CA ARG A 394 10.80 -23.69 23.47
C ARG A 394 10.36 -22.78 24.61
N VAL A 395 10.72 -21.49 24.61
CA VAL A 395 10.21 -20.52 25.60
C VAL A 395 8.69 -20.37 25.48
N VAL A 396 8.16 -20.22 24.27
CA VAL A 396 6.73 -20.13 24.03
C VAL A 396 6.01 -21.42 24.46
N GLN A 397 6.58 -22.58 24.11
CA GLN A 397 6.05 -23.90 24.50
C GLN A 397 5.93 -24.07 26.02
N HIS A 398 6.94 -23.61 26.79
CA HIS A 398 6.94 -23.79 28.25
C HIS A 398 6.04 -22.77 29.00
N HIS A 399 5.72 -21.63 28.38
CA HIS A 399 4.94 -20.57 29.03
C HIS A 399 3.78 -20.06 28.17
N PRO A 400 2.93 -20.95 27.58
CA PRO A 400 1.96 -20.54 26.56
C PRO A 400 0.93 -19.53 27.06
N TRP A 401 0.42 -19.68 28.29
CA TRP A 401 -0.54 -18.74 28.90
C TRP A 401 0.03 -17.33 29.08
N ARG A 402 1.26 -17.23 29.59
CA ARG A 402 1.90 -15.93 29.81
C ARG A 402 2.15 -15.22 28.50
N MET A 403 2.62 -15.97 27.48
CA MET A 403 2.90 -15.44 26.16
C MET A 403 1.62 -15.02 25.44
N ALA A 404 0.57 -15.84 25.46
CA ALA A 404 -0.72 -15.48 24.85
C ALA A 404 -1.34 -14.25 25.53
N LEU A 405 -1.41 -14.23 26.88
CA LEU A 405 -2.00 -13.10 27.59
C LEU A 405 -1.21 -11.80 27.40
N GLY A 406 0.13 -11.87 27.44
CA GLY A 406 0.99 -10.72 27.19
C GLY A 406 0.86 -10.17 25.78
N ALA A 407 0.79 -11.04 24.76
CA ALA A 407 0.58 -10.64 23.38
C ALA A 407 -0.80 -9.98 23.17
N VAL A 408 -1.87 -10.61 23.70
CA VAL A 408 -3.22 -10.03 23.61
C VAL A 408 -3.29 -8.69 24.34
N ALA A 409 -2.74 -8.58 25.54
CA ALA A 409 -2.72 -7.32 26.27
C ALA A 409 -1.99 -6.21 25.51
N LEU A 410 -0.83 -6.53 24.92
CA LEU A 410 -0.07 -5.58 24.11
C LEU A 410 -0.87 -5.11 22.89
N LEU A 411 -1.49 -6.05 22.15
CA LEU A 411 -2.30 -5.72 20.98
C LEU A 411 -3.52 -4.89 21.33
N LEU A 412 -4.18 -5.19 22.47
CA LEU A 412 -5.31 -4.38 22.96
C LEU A 412 -4.87 -2.96 23.34
N VAL A 413 -3.72 -2.80 23.98
CA VAL A 413 -3.18 -1.47 24.33
C VAL A 413 -2.89 -0.68 23.04
N LEU A 414 -2.27 -1.31 22.04
CA LEU A 414 -2.02 -0.68 20.75
C LEU A 414 -3.31 -0.34 20.00
N ALA A 415 -4.39 -1.08 20.24
CA ALA A 415 -5.68 -0.85 19.61
C ALA A 415 -6.54 0.22 20.32
N ILE A 416 -6.16 0.70 21.52
CA ILE A 416 -6.95 1.71 22.26
C ILE A 416 -7.23 2.97 21.42
N PRO A 417 -6.25 3.57 20.70
CA PRO A 417 -6.49 4.77 19.92
C PRO A 417 -7.53 4.58 18.79
N LEU A 418 -7.70 3.35 18.30
CA LEU A 418 -8.73 3.03 17.29
C LEU A 418 -10.15 3.44 17.74
N LEU A 419 -10.42 3.48 19.04
CA LEU A 419 -11.73 3.89 19.57
C LEU A 419 -12.06 5.37 19.31
N SER A 420 -11.05 6.17 18.99
CA SER A 420 -11.20 7.58 18.60
C SER A 420 -10.98 7.80 17.10
N LEU A 421 -11.01 6.75 16.28
CA LEU A 421 -10.84 6.85 14.84
C LEU A 421 -11.89 7.80 14.24
N ARG A 422 -11.43 8.86 13.59
CA ARG A 422 -12.22 9.75 12.78
C ARG A 422 -11.80 9.58 11.32
N LEU A 423 -12.77 9.22 10.48
CA LEU A 423 -12.61 9.14 9.04
C LEU A 423 -12.88 10.51 8.43
N GLY A 424 -12.12 10.88 7.42
CA GLY A 424 -12.27 12.15 6.72
C GLY A 424 -11.29 12.22 5.56
N PHE A 425 -10.96 13.43 5.15
CA PHE A 425 -9.87 13.70 4.23
C PHE A 425 -8.96 14.76 4.84
N GLY A 426 -7.66 14.66 4.58
CA GLY A 426 -6.74 15.77 4.83
C GLY A 426 -6.99 16.87 3.80
N ASP A 427 -6.94 18.13 4.26
CA ASP A 427 -6.98 19.31 3.39
C ASP A 427 -5.57 19.69 2.88
N TYR A 428 -5.47 20.72 2.05
CA TYR A 428 -4.19 21.21 1.54
C TYR A 428 -3.23 21.69 2.65
N GLY A 429 -3.74 21.98 3.84
CA GLY A 429 -2.95 22.28 5.02
C GLY A 429 -2.11 21.11 5.54
N ASN A 430 -2.28 19.88 5.01
CA ASN A 430 -1.45 18.72 5.34
C ASN A 430 -0.28 18.49 4.39
N TYR A 431 -0.16 19.30 3.33
CA TYR A 431 1.01 19.26 2.45
C TYR A 431 2.25 19.83 3.16
N PRO A 432 3.47 19.49 2.72
CA PRO A 432 4.69 20.09 3.26
C PRO A 432 4.75 21.60 3.04
N GLU A 433 5.31 22.35 3.99
CA GLU A 433 5.50 23.82 3.87
C GLU A 433 6.36 24.24 2.66
N SER A 434 7.17 23.32 2.11
CA SER A 434 7.94 23.54 0.89
C SER A 434 7.07 23.72 -0.36
N GLN A 435 5.85 23.20 -0.36
CA GLN A 435 4.94 23.27 -1.49
C GLN A 435 4.11 24.57 -1.48
N THR A 436 3.93 25.17 -2.66
CA THR A 436 3.15 26.41 -2.84
C THR A 436 1.69 26.22 -2.43
N VAL A 437 1.11 25.05 -2.70
CA VAL A 437 -0.29 24.72 -2.34
C VAL A 437 -0.53 24.85 -0.82
N ARG A 438 0.43 24.43 0.00
CA ARG A 438 0.36 24.58 1.46
C ARG A 438 0.47 26.03 1.87
N ARG A 439 1.42 26.78 1.30
CA ARG A 439 1.63 28.19 1.64
C ARG A 439 0.44 29.05 1.20
N ALA A 440 -0.17 28.75 0.03
CA ALA A 440 -1.42 29.39 -0.40
C ALA A 440 -2.56 29.14 0.60
N TYR A 441 -2.72 27.90 1.04
CA TYR A 441 -3.70 27.54 2.08
C TYR A 441 -3.50 28.32 3.37
N ASP A 442 -2.25 28.42 3.85
CA ASP A 442 -1.93 29.15 5.08
C ASP A 442 -2.18 30.66 4.93
N LEU A 443 -1.89 31.26 3.76
CA LEU A 443 -2.18 32.68 3.47
C LEU A 443 -3.68 32.97 3.42
N ILE A 444 -4.48 32.07 2.82
CA ILE A 444 -5.95 32.21 2.82
C ILE A 444 -6.48 32.12 4.24
N ALA A 445 -5.99 31.18 5.03
CA ALA A 445 -6.39 31.07 6.44
C ALA A 445 -5.98 32.30 7.27
N GLU A 446 -4.83 32.90 6.98
CA GLU A 446 -4.36 34.16 7.63
C GLU A 446 -5.25 35.36 7.30
N GLY A 447 -5.62 35.54 6.03
CA GLY A 447 -6.36 36.73 5.58
C GLY A 447 -7.86 36.62 5.73
N PHE A 448 -8.46 35.42 5.66
CA PHE A 448 -9.90 35.23 5.53
C PHE A 448 -10.46 34.21 6.55
N GLY A 449 -9.64 33.68 7.42
CA GLY A 449 -10.02 32.60 8.35
C GLY A 449 -9.87 31.21 7.76
N PRO A 450 -9.70 30.17 8.64
CA PRO A 450 -9.44 28.78 8.21
C PRO A 450 -10.54 28.18 7.33
N GLY A 451 -11.79 28.56 7.59
CA GLY A 451 -12.97 28.05 6.86
C GLY A 451 -13.06 28.49 5.40
N SER A 452 -12.33 29.56 5.04
CA SER A 452 -12.28 30.06 3.66
C SER A 452 -11.59 29.10 2.70
N ASN A 453 -10.85 28.13 3.22
CA ASN A 453 -10.24 27.05 2.44
C ASN A 453 -11.21 25.94 2.01
N GLY A 454 -12.46 25.96 2.48
CA GLY A 454 -13.45 24.96 2.12
C GLY A 454 -14.87 25.36 2.51
N PRO A 455 -15.43 26.39 1.86
CA PRO A 455 -16.79 26.84 2.13
C PRO A 455 -17.80 25.74 1.77
N PHE A 456 -18.92 25.73 2.48
CA PHE A 456 -20.08 24.96 2.06
C PHE A 456 -20.81 25.68 0.94
N VAL A 457 -21.24 24.93 -0.07
CA VAL A 457 -22.06 25.43 -1.16
C VAL A 457 -23.48 24.95 -0.90
N ILE A 458 -24.39 25.88 -0.64
CA ILE A 458 -25.78 25.56 -0.36
C ILE A 458 -26.61 25.96 -1.57
N THR A 459 -27.29 25.01 -2.19
CA THR A 459 -28.29 25.28 -3.24
C THR A 459 -29.64 25.53 -2.60
N VAL A 460 -30.29 26.60 -2.98
CA VAL A 460 -31.68 26.95 -2.59
C VAL A 460 -32.53 26.86 -3.84
N GLU A 461 -33.61 26.09 -3.80
CA GLU A 461 -34.50 25.85 -4.93
C GLU A 461 -35.93 26.38 -4.68
N GLY A 462 -36.71 26.52 -5.75
CA GLY A 462 -38.11 26.87 -5.72
C GLY A 462 -38.42 28.35 -5.38
N ASP A 463 -39.55 28.59 -4.72
CA ASP A 463 -40.05 29.95 -4.47
C ASP A 463 -39.06 30.80 -3.63
N ALA A 464 -38.30 30.17 -2.74
CA ALA A 464 -37.33 30.86 -1.88
C ALA A 464 -36.14 31.42 -2.67
N ALA A 465 -35.73 30.75 -3.76
CA ALA A 465 -34.66 31.22 -4.62
C ALA A 465 -35.00 32.54 -5.34
N ASN A 466 -36.29 32.74 -5.64
CA ASN A 466 -36.80 33.87 -6.38
C ASN A 466 -37.36 34.99 -5.46
N ASP A 467 -37.44 34.79 -4.14
CA ASP A 467 -37.90 35.77 -3.15
C ASP A 467 -36.72 36.30 -2.34
N PRO A 468 -36.23 37.54 -2.63
CA PRO A 468 -35.08 38.12 -1.91
C PRO A 468 -35.29 38.23 -0.39
N ASP A 469 -36.55 38.45 0.07
CA ASP A 469 -36.86 38.54 1.49
C ASP A 469 -36.83 37.16 2.17
N ALA A 470 -37.25 36.10 1.46
CA ALA A 470 -37.14 34.74 1.95
C ALA A 470 -35.69 34.28 2.00
N LEU A 471 -34.92 34.56 0.96
CA LEU A 471 -33.51 34.23 0.88
C LEU A 471 -32.71 34.98 1.96
N GLN A 472 -32.99 36.27 2.20
CA GLN A 472 -32.32 37.01 3.26
C GLN A 472 -32.59 36.43 4.66
N ARG A 473 -33.87 36.07 4.97
CA ARG A 473 -34.22 35.41 6.23
C ARG A 473 -33.50 34.07 6.41
N PHE A 474 -33.33 33.34 5.32
CA PHE A 474 -32.57 32.10 5.31
C PHE A 474 -31.09 32.34 5.63
N VAL A 475 -30.46 33.29 4.97
CA VAL A 475 -29.06 33.71 5.21
C VAL A 475 -28.88 34.20 6.65
N ASP A 476 -29.80 35.02 7.17
CA ASP A 476 -29.75 35.50 8.55
C ASP A 476 -29.79 34.31 9.54
N ARG A 477 -30.67 33.34 9.29
CA ARG A 477 -30.76 32.13 10.15
C ARG A 477 -29.50 31.26 10.08
N LEU A 478 -28.87 31.11 8.90
CA LEU A 478 -27.60 30.42 8.76
C LEU A 478 -26.47 31.14 9.52
N SER A 479 -26.44 32.46 9.43
CA SER A 479 -25.42 33.30 10.07
C SER A 479 -25.51 33.30 11.61
N GLU A 480 -26.71 33.00 12.17
CA GLU A 480 -26.90 32.85 13.62
C GLU A 480 -26.47 31.46 14.13
N THR A 481 -26.12 30.53 13.25
CA THR A 481 -25.72 29.17 13.64
C THR A 481 -24.31 29.21 14.23
N PRO A 482 -24.08 28.54 15.38
CA PRO A 482 -22.74 28.40 15.95
C PRO A 482 -21.75 27.79 14.95
N ASP A 483 -20.48 28.17 15.04
CA ASP A 483 -19.37 27.71 14.21
C ASP A 483 -19.45 28.19 12.72
N VAL A 484 -20.42 29.06 12.39
CA VAL A 484 -20.49 29.82 11.14
C VAL A 484 -19.75 31.14 11.32
N ASP A 485 -18.84 31.46 10.39
CA ASP A 485 -18.14 32.75 10.37
C ASP A 485 -18.95 33.79 9.59
N PHE A 486 -19.18 33.53 8.32
CA PHE A 486 -20.06 34.39 7.52
C PHE A 486 -20.78 33.61 6.40
N VAL A 487 -21.83 34.21 5.84
CA VAL A 487 -22.65 33.64 4.76
C VAL A 487 -22.78 34.68 3.65
N ASN A 488 -22.57 34.26 2.41
CA ASN A 488 -22.67 35.10 1.23
C ASN A 488 -23.58 34.48 0.17
N VAL A 489 -24.32 35.28 -0.55
CA VAL A 489 -25.14 34.82 -1.68
C VAL A 489 -24.38 35.13 -2.97
N ALA A 490 -24.25 34.15 -3.86
CA ALA A 490 -23.64 34.40 -5.17
C ALA A 490 -24.45 35.44 -5.96
N PRO A 491 -23.77 36.35 -6.66
CA PRO A 491 -24.46 37.43 -7.42
C PRO A 491 -25.17 36.92 -8.69
N GLU A 492 -25.14 35.65 -8.95
CA GLU A 492 -25.64 35.07 -10.19
C GLU A 492 -27.14 34.75 -10.13
N ASP A 493 -27.81 35.18 -11.17
CA ASP A 493 -29.27 34.99 -11.36
C ASP A 493 -29.46 33.77 -12.27
N VAL A 494 -29.59 32.58 -11.66
CA VAL A 494 -29.98 31.38 -12.38
C VAL A 494 -31.44 31.11 -12.06
N ASP A 495 -32.31 31.05 -13.07
CA ASP A 495 -33.77 30.79 -12.90
C ASP A 495 -34.00 29.60 -11.94
N ASP A 496 -34.78 29.85 -10.88
CA ASP A 496 -35.18 28.89 -9.85
C ASP A 496 -34.03 28.26 -8.99
N LEU A 497 -32.83 28.85 -8.98
CA LEU A 497 -31.69 28.43 -8.16
C LEU A 497 -30.93 29.60 -7.58
N ALA A 498 -30.78 29.66 -6.26
CA ALA A 498 -29.83 30.57 -5.60
C ALA A 498 -28.67 29.77 -4.94
N LEU A 499 -27.47 30.29 -5.07
CA LEU A 499 -26.28 29.72 -4.47
C LEU A 499 -25.87 30.53 -3.23
N VAL A 500 -25.74 29.86 -2.11
CA VAL A 500 -25.31 30.44 -0.84
C VAL A 500 -24.01 29.79 -0.41
N PHE A 501 -22.97 30.61 -0.23
CA PHE A 501 -21.69 30.18 0.31
C PHE A 501 -21.68 30.42 1.81
N LEU A 502 -21.45 29.37 2.58
CA LEU A 502 -21.31 29.42 4.04
C LEU A 502 -19.89 29.07 4.41
N TYR A 503 -19.24 29.95 5.14
CA TYR A 503 -17.87 29.82 5.59
C TYR A 503 -17.87 29.42 7.06
N PRO A 504 -17.36 28.21 7.41
CA PRO A 504 -17.21 27.77 8.80
C PRO A 504 -16.07 28.50 9.50
N GLN A 505 -16.11 28.57 10.84
CA GLN A 505 -15.00 29.11 11.63
C GLN A 505 -13.79 28.18 11.64
N GLY A 506 -14.01 26.85 11.57
CA GLY A 506 -12.99 25.83 11.54
C GLY A 506 -12.45 25.51 10.15
N ALA A 507 -11.29 24.87 10.08
CA ALA A 507 -10.73 24.37 8.84
C ALA A 507 -11.58 23.20 8.25
N PRO A 508 -11.47 22.92 6.94
CA PRO A 508 -12.27 21.85 6.29
C PRO A 508 -12.17 20.48 6.95
N GLN A 509 -11.02 20.12 7.49
CA GLN A 509 -10.77 18.83 8.13
C GLN A 509 -11.10 18.78 9.64
N ASP A 510 -11.57 19.87 10.24
CA ASP A 510 -11.83 19.93 11.68
C ASP A 510 -13.12 19.18 12.04
N ALA A 511 -13.19 18.67 13.28
CA ALA A 511 -14.35 17.88 13.72
C ALA A 511 -15.60 18.72 13.87
N GLU A 512 -15.41 19.97 14.29
CA GLU A 512 -16.46 20.97 14.45
C GLU A 512 -17.10 21.31 13.09
N THR A 513 -16.30 21.33 12.01
CA THR A 513 -16.76 21.57 10.64
C THR A 513 -17.60 20.39 10.12
N ASP A 514 -17.19 19.12 10.40
CA ASP A 514 -18.00 17.95 10.09
C ASP A 514 -19.35 17.94 10.84
N GLU A 515 -19.33 18.34 12.12
CA GLU A 515 -20.55 18.42 12.92
C GLU A 515 -21.50 19.53 12.39
N LEU A 516 -20.94 20.65 11.95
CA LEU A 516 -21.71 21.75 11.37
C LEU A 516 -22.52 21.30 10.13
N VAL A 517 -21.94 20.44 9.26
CA VAL A 517 -22.70 19.86 8.13
C VAL A 517 -23.96 19.15 8.63
N ASN A 518 -23.82 18.33 9.69
CA ASN A 518 -24.95 17.60 10.27
C ASN A 518 -25.98 18.51 10.92
N VAL A 519 -25.54 19.54 11.63
CA VAL A 519 -26.42 20.55 12.26
C VAL A 519 -27.20 21.32 11.19
N LEU A 520 -26.55 21.75 10.12
CA LEU A 520 -27.21 22.46 9.02
C LEU A 520 -28.29 21.60 8.36
N ARG A 521 -27.97 20.34 8.03
CA ARG A 521 -28.90 19.43 7.32
C ARG A 521 -30.05 18.94 8.15
N ASN A 522 -29.81 18.61 9.44
CA ASN A 522 -30.81 17.93 10.25
C ASN A 522 -31.63 18.88 11.13
N ASP A 523 -31.07 20.03 11.49
CA ASP A 523 -31.71 20.96 12.44
C ASP A 523 -32.02 22.30 11.76
N VAL A 524 -31.03 23.05 11.27
CA VAL A 524 -31.20 24.44 10.85
C VAL A 524 -32.03 24.59 9.58
N ILE A 525 -31.66 23.89 8.48
CA ILE A 525 -32.39 24.03 7.19
C ILE A 525 -33.86 23.56 7.32
N PRO A 526 -34.14 22.40 7.95
CA PRO A 526 -35.53 21.96 8.14
C PRO A 526 -36.41 22.96 8.92
N GLU A 527 -35.85 23.66 9.92
CA GLU A 527 -36.58 24.68 10.69
C GLU A 527 -37.01 25.89 9.83
N THR A 528 -36.24 26.21 8.79
CA THR A 528 -36.57 27.36 7.90
C THR A 528 -37.71 27.05 6.92
N GLY A 529 -37.95 25.76 6.64
CA GLY A 529 -38.92 25.33 5.62
C GLY A 529 -38.50 25.65 4.18
N VAL A 530 -37.25 26.05 3.95
CA VAL A 530 -36.66 26.32 2.63
C VAL A 530 -36.15 24.99 2.04
N ASP A 531 -36.40 24.80 0.74
CA ASP A 531 -35.81 23.66 0.02
C ASP A 531 -34.37 23.98 -0.34
N ALA A 532 -33.45 23.54 0.53
CA ALA A 532 -32.03 23.80 0.39
C ALA A 532 -31.21 22.56 0.71
N LYS A 533 -30.11 22.39 0.01
CA LYS A 533 -29.17 21.26 0.18
C LYS A 533 -27.73 21.76 0.38
N VAL A 534 -27.02 21.09 1.30
CA VAL A 534 -25.63 21.41 1.66
C VAL A 534 -24.66 20.53 0.88
N GLY A 535 -23.80 21.13 0.08
CA GLY A 535 -22.75 20.53 -0.70
C GLY A 535 -21.43 21.29 -0.61
N GLY A 536 -20.62 21.18 -1.64
CA GLY A 536 -19.25 21.67 -1.68
C GLY A 536 -18.25 20.58 -1.29
N SER A 537 -16.95 20.85 -1.47
CA SER A 537 -15.86 19.87 -1.25
C SER A 537 -15.83 19.34 0.19
N THR A 538 -16.00 20.22 1.17
CA THR A 538 -15.99 19.86 2.60
C THR A 538 -17.18 18.97 2.98
N ALA A 539 -18.41 19.32 2.55
CA ALA A 539 -19.59 18.48 2.79
C ALA A 539 -19.49 17.15 2.02
N GLY A 540 -18.94 17.16 0.81
CA GLY A 540 -18.68 15.96 0.02
C GLY A 540 -17.70 15.01 0.69
N ALA A 541 -16.64 15.55 1.30
CA ALA A 541 -15.67 14.77 2.08
C ALA A 541 -16.33 14.11 3.30
N SER A 542 -17.22 14.82 4.00
CA SER A 542 -18.00 14.30 5.12
C SER A 542 -18.96 13.18 4.68
N ASP A 543 -19.71 13.38 3.58
CA ASP A 543 -20.60 12.37 2.99
C ASP A 543 -19.83 11.10 2.58
N PHE A 544 -18.67 11.28 1.96
CA PHE A 544 -17.81 10.17 1.57
C PHE A 544 -17.30 9.40 2.79
N ALA A 545 -16.85 10.10 3.84
CA ALA A 545 -16.37 9.47 5.08
C ALA A 545 -17.50 8.68 5.78
N ALA A 546 -18.70 9.24 5.85
CA ALA A 546 -19.88 8.56 6.38
C ALA A 546 -20.22 7.30 5.57
N TYR A 547 -20.25 7.42 4.24
CA TYR A 547 -20.53 6.30 3.33
C TYR A 547 -19.53 5.16 3.49
N MET A 548 -18.23 5.49 3.60
CA MET A 548 -17.18 4.50 3.86
C MET A 548 -17.32 3.86 5.23
N GLY A 549 -17.58 4.67 6.27
CA GLY A 549 -17.79 4.18 7.63
C GLY A 549 -18.93 3.16 7.72
N ASP A 550 -20.05 3.42 7.07
CA ASP A 550 -21.21 2.52 7.06
C ASP A 550 -20.96 1.20 6.33
N ARG A 551 -20.10 1.19 5.31
CA ARG A 551 -19.79 -0.01 4.52
C ARG A 551 -18.63 -0.84 5.07
N MET A 552 -17.79 -0.22 5.89
CA MET A 552 -16.61 -0.88 6.47
C MET A 552 -16.95 -2.18 7.25
N PRO A 553 -17.94 -2.23 8.16
CA PRO A 553 -18.30 -3.47 8.86
C PRO A 553 -18.76 -4.58 7.93
N TRP A 554 -19.49 -4.22 6.86
CA TRP A 554 -19.96 -5.17 5.87
C TRP A 554 -18.81 -5.76 5.05
N LEU A 555 -17.89 -4.94 4.56
CA LEU A 555 -16.69 -5.37 3.86
C LEU A 555 -15.85 -6.32 4.75
N LEU A 556 -15.58 -5.90 5.99
CA LEU A 556 -14.82 -6.71 6.94
C LEU A 556 -15.50 -8.06 7.15
N GLY A 557 -16.82 -8.06 7.37
CA GLY A 557 -17.61 -9.29 7.59
C GLY A 557 -17.52 -10.28 6.42
N VAL A 558 -17.64 -9.81 5.19
CA VAL A 558 -17.59 -10.66 3.99
C VAL A 558 -16.19 -11.23 3.78
N VAL A 559 -15.15 -10.40 3.87
CA VAL A 559 -13.76 -10.84 3.69
C VAL A 559 -13.37 -11.85 4.78
N LEU A 560 -13.72 -11.59 6.05
CA LEU A 560 -13.48 -12.51 7.15
C LEU A 560 -14.21 -13.85 6.96
N LEU A 561 -15.46 -13.82 6.50
CA LEU A 561 -16.23 -15.03 6.24
C LEU A 561 -15.63 -15.85 5.09
N LEU A 562 -15.29 -15.23 3.97
CA LEU A 562 -14.70 -15.94 2.82
C LEU A 562 -13.36 -16.60 3.20
N SER A 563 -12.54 -15.89 3.93
CA SER A 563 -11.25 -16.39 4.39
C SER A 563 -11.40 -17.49 5.44
N PHE A 564 -12.36 -17.37 6.37
CA PHE A 564 -12.70 -18.43 7.29
C PHE A 564 -13.09 -19.71 6.55
N LEU A 565 -13.94 -19.59 5.53
CA LEU A 565 -14.38 -20.74 4.72
C LEU A 565 -13.21 -21.36 3.94
N LEU A 566 -12.34 -20.53 3.37
CA LEU A 566 -11.16 -21.00 2.64
C LEU A 566 -10.19 -21.75 3.56
N LEU A 567 -9.81 -21.18 4.71
CA LEU A 567 -8.94 -21.84 5.68
C LEU A 567 -9.57 -23.13 6.24
N MET A 568 -10.87 -23.12 6.47
CA MET A 568 -11.59 -24.32 6.91
C MET A 568 -11.52 -25.44 5.88
N ALA A 569 -11.62 -25.11 4.60
CA ALA A 569 -11.49 -26.07 3.51
C ALA A 569 -10.05 -26.62 3.41
N VAL A 570 -9.05 -25.76 3.58
CA VAL A 570 -7.62 -26.10 3.49
C VAL A 570 -7.18 -26.98 4.66
N PHE A 571 -7.38 -26.51 5.90
CA PHE A 571 -6.86 -27.21 7.10
C PHE A 571 -7.81 -28.25 7.68
N ARG A 572 -9.03 -28.37 7.15
CA ARG A 572 -10.07 -29.29 7.64
C ARG A 572 -10.23 -29.19 9.17
N SER A 573 -10.32 -27.98 9.66
CA SER A 573 -10.46 -27.62 11.05
C SER A 573 -11.45 -26.47 11.20
N LEU A 574 -12.18 -26.41 12.32
CA LEU A 574 -13.04 -25.28 12.67
C LEU A 574 -12.32 -24.25 13.56
N LEU A 575 -11.45 -24.74 14.45
CA LEU A 575 -10.76 -23.89 15.42
C LEU A 575 -9.58 -23.10 14.83
N VAL A 576 -8.89 -23.68 13.85
CA VAL A 576 -7.78 -23.00 13.17
C VAL A 576 -8.24 -21.72 12.45
N PRO A 577 -9.26 -21.73 11.58
CA PRO A 577 -9.77 -20.52 10.95
C PRO A 577 -10.36 -19.52 11.95
N LEU A 578 -11.05 -20.00 12.99
CA LEU A 578 -11.66 -19.11 13.98
C LEU A 578 -10.61 -18.29 14.73
N LYS A 579 -9.55 -18.96 15.22
CA LYS A 579 -8.45 -18.24 15.87
C LYS A 579 -7.73 -17.30 14.90
N ALA A 580 -7.53 -17.70 13.65
CA ALA A 580 -6.89 -16.89 12.63
C ALA A 580 -7.63 -15.57 12.40
N VAL A 581 -8.94 -15.64 12.22
CA VAL A 581 -9.81 -14.46 12.05
C VAL A 581 -9.71 -13.53 13.27
N ILE A 582 -9.80 -14.06 14.48
CA ILE A 582 -9.71 -13.25 15.71
C ILE A 582 -8.35 -12.57 15.84
N MET A 583 -7.26 -13.31 15.59
CA MET A 583 -5.90 -12.79 15.71
C MET A 583 -5.59 -11.73 14.66
N ASN A 584 -6.03 -11.95 13.42
CA ASN A 584 -5.84 -10.99 12.35
C ASN A 584 -6.65 -9.71 12.60
N LEU A 585 -7.89 -9.83 13.08
CA LEU A 585 -8.68 -8.65 13.45
C LEU A 585 -8.01 -7.85 14.58
N LEU A 586 -7.44 -8.54 15.56
CA LEU A 586 -6.70 -7.89 16.64
C LEU A 586 -5.40 -7.22 16.15
N SER A 587 -4.70 -7.85 15.20
CA SER A 587 -3.51 -7.28 14.57
C SER A 587 -3.82 -6.02 13.76
N VAL A 588 -4.87 -6.07 12.93
CA VAL A 588 -5.33 -4.91 12.15
C VAL A 588 -5.81 -3.79 13.06
N GLY A 589 -6.57 -4.11 14.12
CA GLY A 589 -7.01 -3.13 15.10
C GLY A 589 -5.84 -2.44 15.80
N ALA A 590 -4.78 -3.17 16.13
CA ALA A 590 -3.56 -2.61 16.71
C ALA A 590 -2.82 -1.69 15.71
N ALA A 591 -2.76 -2.07 14.44
CA ALA A 591 -2.15 -1.24 13.38
C ALA A 591 -2.93 0.07 13.18
N TYR A 592 -4.26 0.00 13.13
CA TYR A 592 -5.10 1.19 13.06
C TYR A 592 -4.94 2.09 14.30
N GLY A 593 -4.85 1.50 15.49
CA GLY A 593 -4.58 2.27 16.69
C GLY A 593 -3.26 3.04 16.62
N VAL A 594 -2.20 2.44 16.05
CA VAL A 594 -0.93 3.13 15.82
C VAL A 594 -1.09 4.27 14.80
N LEU A 595 -1.86 4.07 13.71
CA LEU A 595 -2.13 5.13 12.75
C LEU A 595 -2.86 6.31 13.40
N VAL A 596 -3.91 6.04 14.16
CA VAL A 596 -4.65 7.09 14.90
C VAL A 596 -3.73 7.83 15.86
N ALA A 597 -2.89 7.12 16.62
CA ALA A 597 -1.97 7.74 17.56
C ALA A 597 -0.97 8.69 16.87
N ILE A 598 -0.49 8.33 15.67
CA ILE A 598 0.51 9.14 14.94
C ILE A 598 -0.16 10.25 14.14
N PHE A 599 -1.13 9.95 13.30
CA PHE A 599 -1.68 10.91 12.34
C PHE A 599 -2.83 11.75 12.88
N GLN A 600 -3.62 11.23 13.83
CA GLN A 600 -4.75 11.95 14.42
C GLN A 600 -4.39 12.61 15.76
N TRP A 601 -3.62 11.91 16.63
CA TRP A 601 -3.18 12.45 17.90
C TRP A 601 -1.83 13.18 17.83
N GLY A 602 -1.09 13.05 16.71
CA GLY A 602 0.20 13.71 16.51
C GLY A 602 1.37 13.08 17.28
N TRP A 603 1.25 11.83 17.79
CA TRP A 603 2.36 11.21 18.52
C TRP A 603 3.52 10.87 17.58
N ALA A 604 4.66 11.53 17.81
CA ALA A 604 5.86 11.33 17.01
C ALA A 604 5.67 11.63 15.49
N SER A 605 4.66 12.39 15.09
CA SER A 605 4.35 12.76 13.71
C SER A 605 5.50 13.52 13.05
N GLU A 606 6.20 14.38 13.80
CA GLU A 606 7.37 15.13 13.35
C GLU A 606 8.52 14.21 12.85
N LEU A 607 8.67 13.00 13.45
CA LEU A 607 9.71 12.04 13.03
C LEU A 607 9.51 11.50 11.61
N ILE A 608 8.27 11.56 11.14
CA ILE A 608 7.91 11.08 9.80
C ILE A 608 7.55 12.23 8.85
N GLY A 609 7.82 13.47 9.25
CA GLY A 609 7.53 14.67 8.46
C GLY A 609 6.03 14.86 8.25
N VAL A 610 5.24 14.72 9.31
CA VAL A 610 3.81 15.07 9.35
C VAL A 610 3.65 16.18 10.37
N ASP A 611 3.53 17.41 9.88
CA ASP A 611 3.55 18.62 10.70
C ASP A 611 2.17 18.92 11.31
N ARG A 612 1.09 18.47 10.64
CA ARG A 612 -0.28 18.71 11.08
C ARG A 612 -1.05 17.42 11.26
N SER A 613 -1.65 17.22 12.42
CA SER A 613 -2.59 16.11 12.66
C SER A 613 -3.92 16.37 11.98
N GLY A 614 -4.59 15.29 11.58
CA GLY A 614 -5.88 15.35 10.90
C GLY A 614 -6.59 14.00 10.92
N PRO A 615 -7.75 13.88 10.30
CA PRO A 615 -8.50 12.63 10.21
C PRO A 615 -7.71 11.56 9.44
N ILE A 616 -8.11 10.32 9.58
CA ILE A 616 -7.60 9.22 8.75
C ILE A 616 -8.40 9.20 7.45
N ASP A 617 -7.71 9.24 6.31
CA ASP A 617 -8.36 9.23 4.99
C ASP A 617 -9.31 8.05 4.86
N ALA A 618 -10.57 8.32 4.57
CA ALA A 618 -11.68 7.38 4.76
C ALA A 618 -11.56 6.09 3.96
N TRP A 619 -10.87 6.10 2.81
CA TRP A 619 -10.64 4.94 1.95
C TRP A 619 -9.49 4.04 2.46
N ILE A 620 -8.50 4.61 3.16
CA ILE A 620 -7.29 3.90 3.59
C ILE A 620 -7.57 2.70 4.50
N PRO A 621 -8.39 2.79 5.56
CA PRO A 621 -8.64 1.63 6.42
C PRO A 621 -9.19 0.42 5.67
N MET A 622 -10.05 0.63 4.67
CA MET A 622 -10.62 -0.47 3.90
C MET A 622 -9.57 -1.17 3.03
N PHE A 623 -8.77 -0.40 2.31
CA PHE A 623 -7.68 -0.96 1.50
C PHE A 623 -6.62 -1.64 2.36
N LEU A 624 -6.23 -0.99 3.47
CA LEU A 624 -5.30 -1.54 4.45
C LEU A 624 -5.79 -2.89 4.97
N PHE A 625 -7.08 -2.97 5.36
CA PHE A 625 -7.67 -4.22 5.80
C PHE A 625 -7.58 -5.30 4.73
N ALA A 626 -8.01 -5.01 3.50
CA ALA A 626 -8.02 -5.98 2.41
C ALA A 626 -6.62 -6.53 2.11
N ILE A 627 -5.61 -5.66 2.08
CA ILE A 627 -4.23 -6.04 1.77
C ILE A 627 -3.58 -6.77 2.95
N VAL A 628 -3.62 -6.18 4.15
CA VAL A 628 -3.02 -6.77 5.36
C VAL A 628 -3.64 -8.12 5.65
N PHE A 629 -4.96 -8.23 5.54
CA PHE A 629 -5.65 -9.48 5.77
C PHE A 629 -5.22 -10.56 4.76
N GLY A 630 -5.13 -10.21 3.48
CA GLY A 630 -4.62 -11.12 2.44
C GLY A 630 -3.19 -11.58 2.73
N LEU A 631 -2.27 -10.63 2.98
CA LEU A 631 -0.85 -10.89 3.29
C LEU A 631 -0.66 -11.66 4.60
N SER A 632 -1.46 -11.36 5.63
CA SER A 632 -1.42 -12.08 6.89
C SER A 632 -1.79 -13.55 6.73
N MET A 633 -2.78 -13.88 5.89
CA MET A 633 -3.17 -15.26 5.63
C MET A 633 -2.06 -16.11 5.01
N ASP A 634 -1.24 -15.53 4.17
CA ASP A 634 -0.16 -16.22 3.46
C ASP A 634 0.83 -16.86 4.43
N TYR A 635 1.31 -16.10 5.38
CA TYR A 635 2.23 -16.59 6.41
C TYR A 635 1.56 -17.56 7.37
N GLU A 636 0.27 -17.38 7.66
CA GLU A 636 -0.46 -18.30 8.52
C GLU A 636 -0.58 -19.66 7.85
N VAL A 637 -0.93 -19.69 6.57
CA VAL A 637 -0.98 -20.93 5.78
C VAL A 637 0.39 -21.59 5.77
N PHE A 638 1.48 -20.83 5.57
CA PHE A 638 2.84 -21.38 5.54
C PHE A 638 3.27 -21.98 6.89
N LEU A 639 3.04 -21.26 7.99
CA LEU A 639 3.36 -21.74 9.34
C LEU A 639 2.53 -22.98 9.70
N LEU A 640 1.22 -22.90 9.47
CA LEU A 640 0.30 -23.97 9.81
C LEU A 640 0.51 -25.24 8.97
N SER A 641 0.86 -25.12 7.69
CA SER A 641 1.21 -26.27 6.84
C SER A 641 2.41 -27.02 7.41
N ARG A 642 3.44 -26.30 7.85
CA ARG A 642 4.62 -26.92 8.46
C ARG A 642 4.31 -27.57 9.80
N ILE A 643 3.53 -26.92 10.65
CA ILE A 643 3.07 -27.52 11.92
C ILE A 643 2.25 -28.78 11.64
N LYS A 644 1.37 -28.73 10.65
CA LYS A 644 0.54 -29.87 10.26
C LYS A 644 1.39 -31.04 9.75
N GLU A 645 2.39 -30.75 8.91
CA GLU A 645 3.33 -31.74 8.40
C GLU A 645 4.07 -32.47 9.54
N GLU A 646 4.61 -31.71 10.52
CA GLU A 646 5.29 -32.28 11.69
C GLU A 646 4.31 -33.10 12.57
N TYR A 647 3.08 -32.59 12.74
CA TYR A 647 2.03 -33.32 13.47
C TYR A 647 1.69 -34.65 12.77
N ASP A 648 1.46 -34.66 11.47
CA ASP A 648 1.12 -35.84 10.70
C ASP A 648 2.28 -36.86 10.65
N ARG A 649 3.53 -36.38 10.69
CA ARG A 649 4.72 -37.25 10.90
C ARG A 649 4.70 -37.92 12.27
N SER A 650 4.31 -37.19 13.33
CA SER A 650 4.21 -37.73 14.68
C SER A 650 3.11 -38.78 14.78
N VAL A 651 1.98 -38.53 14.13
CA VAL A 651 0.86 -39.48 14.05
C VAL A 651 1.27 -40.76 13.31
N ARG A 652 1.97 -40.64 12.17
CA ARG A 652 2.50 -41.80 11.43
C ARG A 652 3.50 -42.65 12.22
N ARG A 653 4.26 -42.03 13.15
CA ARG A 653 5.15 -42.70 14.09
C ARG A 653 4.43 -43.31 15.30
N GLY A 654 3.09 -43.22 15.37
CA GLY A 654 2.28 -43.75 16.45
C GLY A 654 2.34 -42.99 17.78
N ARG A 655 2.86 -41.78 17.76
CA ARG A 655 2.98 -40.86 18.92
C ARG A 655 2.54 -39.47 18.53
N PRO A 656 1.23 -39.20 18.42
CA PRO A 656 0.73 -37.87 18.13
C PRO A 656 1.21 -36.90 19.23
N ASP A 657 1.90 -35.83 18.83
CA ASP A 657 2.43 -34.80 19.74
C ASP A 657 2.32 -33.43 19.06
N ASN A 658 1.21 -32.74 19.36
CA ASN A 658 0.95 -31.42 18.82
C ASN A 658 1.97 -30.40 19.32
N ASN A 659 2.40 -30.50 20.58
CA ASN A 659 3.24 -29.51 21.22
C ASN A 659 4.66 -29.51 20.59
N THR A 660 5.24 -30.67 20.39
CA THR A 660 6.52 -30.80 19.68
C THR A 660 6.37 -30.33 18.22
N ALA A 661 5.27 -30.67 17.55
CA ALA A 661 5.02 -30.26 16.16
C ALA A 661 4.94 -28.74 16.02
N VAL A 662 4.27 -28.04 16.96
CA VAL A 662 4.19 -26.56 16.97
C VAL A 662 5.58 -25.94 17.17
N ALA A 663 6.33 -26.43 18.16
CA ALA A 663 7.64 -25.87 18.46
C ALA A 663 8.67 -26.10 17.32
N ASP A 664 8.68 -27.29 16.71
CA ASP A 664 9.58 -27.62 15.61
C ASP A 664 9.14 -26.92 14.31
N GLY A 665 7.85 -26.87 14.00
CA GLY A 665 7.32 -26.12 12.87
C GLY A 665 7.66 -24.62 12.94
N LEU A 666 7.50 -23.99 14.11
CA LEU A 666 7.93 -22.60 14.34
C LEU A 666 9.45 -22.44 14.15
N ALA A 667 10.26 -23.30 14.73
CA ALA A 667 11.72 -23.22 14.63
C ALA A 667 12.23 -23.31 13.17
N LEU A 668 11.53 -24.07 12.32
CA LEU A 668 11.88 -24.23 10.91
C LEU A 668 11.48 -23.03 10.05
N THR A 669 10.31 -22.43 10.34
CA THR A 669 9.73 -21.37 9.49
C THR A 669 10.08 -19.96 9.93
N ALA A 670 10.37 -19.74 11.22
CA ALA A 670 10.53 -18.41 11.80
C ALA A 670 11.60 -17.55 11.12
N ARG A 671 12.71 -18.14 10.68
CA ARG A 671 13.79 -17.41 10.00
C ARG A 671 13.32 -16.82 8.67
N VAL A 672 12.57 -17.58 7.90
CA VAL A 672 12.08 -17.17 6.58
C VAL A 672 10.98 -16.13 6.75
N ILE A 673 10.01 -16.38 7.63
CA ILE A 673 8.92 -15.45 7.93
C ILE A 673 9.48 -14.10 8.42
N THR A 674 10.47 -14.12 9.32
CA THR A 674 11.04 -12.86 9.84
C THR A 674 11.82 -12.10 8.78
N ALA A 675 12.55 -12.79 7.90
CA ALA A 675 13.26 -12.14 6.80
C ALA A 675 12.27 -11.50 5.81
N ALA A 676 11.23 -12.22 5.43
CA ALA A 676 10.16 -11.74 4.57
C ALA A 676 9.43 -10.54 5.16
N ALA A 677 9.03 -10.64 6.42
CA ALA A 677 8.37 -9.55 7.13
C ALA A 677 9.25 -8.29 7.25
N LEU A 678 10.55 -8.47 7.50
CA LEU A 678 11.48 -7.33 7.55
C LEU A 678 11.64 -6.66 6.18
N ILE A 679 11.67 -7.44 5.10
CA ILE A 679 11.69 -6.89 3.74
C ILE A 679 10.42 -6.07 3.50
N MET A 680 9.24 -6.63 3.77
CA MET A 680 7.99 -5.91 3.56
C MET A 680 7.86 -4.69 4.47
N PHE A 681 8.28 -4.80 5.73
CA PHE A 681 8.34 -3.64 6.64
C PHE A 681 9.19 -2.51 6.04
N CYS A 682 10.36 -2.81 5.48
CA CYS A 682 11.21 -1.80 4.86
C CYS A 682 10.63 -1.29 3.52
N VAL A 683 10.04 -2.17 2.70
CA VAL A 683 9.43 -1.78 1.42
C VAL A 683 8.23 -0.86 1.66
N PHE A 684 7.31 -1.21 2.54
CA PHE A 684 6.17 -0.37 2.87
C PHE A 684 6.58 0.87 3.65
N GLY A 685 7.51 0.73 4.61
CA GLY A 685 8.04 1.85 5.39
C GLY A 685 8.80 2.88 4.56
N ALA A 686 9.30 2.52 3.37
CA ALA A 686 9.95 3.47 2.47
C ALA A 686 8.98 4.57 1.99
N PHE A 687 7.70 4.25 1.83
CA PHE A 687 6.68 5.24 1.45
C PHE A 687 6.43 6.32 2.51
N VAL A 688 6.83 6.08 3.75
CA VAL A 688 6.81 7.10 4.82
C VAL A 688 7.80 8.23 4.56
N LEU A 689 8.82 7.98 3.72
CA LEU A 689 9.83 8.97 3.34
C LEU A 689 9.38 9.89 2.18
N GLY A 690 8.27 9.61 1.52
CA GLY A 690 7.65 10.49 0.52
C GLY A 690 7.00 11.71 1.16
N ASP A 691 6.51 12.65 0.38
CA ASP A 691 5.91 13.89 0.87
C ASP A 691 4.38 13.80 1.03
N ASP A 692 3.73 12.93 0.28
CA ASP A 692 2.28 12.74 0.33
C ASP A 692 1.82 12.07 1.63
N ARG A 693 0.87 12.71 2.34
CA ARG A 693 0.35 12.23 3.63
C ARG A 693 -0.41 10.92 3.52
N SER A 694 -1.21 10.73 2.47
CA SER A 694 -2.01 9.51 2.26
C SER A 694 -1.12 8.31 1.98
N LEU A 695 -0.04 8.49 1.19
CA LEU A 695 0.97 7.46 0.96
C LEU A 695 1.77 7.13 2.23
N LYS A 696 2.09 8.12 3.07
CA LYS A 696 2.69 7.89 4.40
C LYS A 696 1.77 7.08 5.30
N LEU A 697 0.48 7.45 5.37
CA LEU A 697 -0.55 6.73 6.11
C LEU A 697 -0.63 5.27 5.68
N PHE A 698 -0.70 5.05 4.38
CA PHE A 698 -0.83 3.72 3.79
C PHE A 698 0.43 2.89 4.00
N GLY A 699 1.61 3.46 3.71
CA GLY A 699 2.90 2.81 3.88
C GLY A 699 3.19 2.43 5.33
N LEU A 700 2.97 3.37 6.27
CA LEU A 700 3.15 3.11 7.70
C LEU A 700 2.15 2.07 8.21
N GLY A 701 0.89 2.16 7.78
CA GLY A 701 -0.15 1.21 8.15
C GLY A 701 0.21 -0.22 7.76
N LEU A 702 0.64 -0.44 6.51
CA LEU A 702 1.10 -1.73 6.03
C LEU A 702 2.36 -2.20 6.77
N ALA A 703 3.35 -1.32 6.95
CA ALA A 703 4.61 -1.67 7.62
C ALA A 703 4.35 -2.11 9.08
N VAL A 704 3.58 -1.33 9.84
CA VAL A 704 3.24 -1.64 11.23
C VAL A 704 2.39 -2.91 11.32
N ALA A 705 1.40 -3.08 10.44
CA ALA A 705 0.57 -4.27 10.41
C ALA A 705 1.38 -5.55 10.17
N VAL A 706 2.28 -5.52 9.19
CA VAL A 706 3.18 -6.66 8.90
C VAL A 706 4.13 -6.92 10.06
N LEU A 707 4.69 -5.87 10.68
CA LEU A 707 5.58 -6.02 11.83
C LEU A 707 4.86 -6.66 13.03
N ILE A 708 3.66 -6.19 13.36
CA ILE A 708 2.83 -6.72 14.45
C ILE A 708 2.47 -8.19 14.15
N ASP A 709 2.00 -8.46 12.93
CA ASP A 709 1.57 -9.80 12.53
C ASP A 709 2.74 -10.79 12.59
N ALA A 710 3.85 -10.49 11.96
CA ALA A 710 4.99 -11.38 11.89
C ALA A 710 5.68 -11.58 13.24
N THR A 711 5.69 -10.60 14.14
CA THR A 711 6.38 -10.69 15.43
C THR A 711 5.46 -11.14 16.57
N ILE A 712 4.39 -10.40 16.85
CA ILE A 712 3.53 -10.65 18.00
C ILE A 712 2.56 -11.78 17.70
N VAL A 713 1.87 -11.73 16.56
CA VAL A 713 0.86 -12.74 16.25
C VAL A 713 1.51 -14.08 15.93
N ARG A 714 2.44 -14.12 14.98
CA ARG A 714 2.99 -15.40 14.48
C ARG A 714 4.07 -16.02 15.33
N MET A 715 4.95 -15.19 15.92
CA MET A 715 6.04 -15.76 16.73
C MET A 715 5.62 -15.99 18.18
N ILE A 716 4.48 -15.45 18.63
CA ILE A 716 4.02 -15.57 20.04
C ILE A 716 2.60 -16.13 20.10
N LEU A 717 1.61 -15.40 19.57
CA LEU A 717 0.19 -15.65 19.84
C LEU A 717 -0.31 -16.94 19.18
N VAL A 718 0.01 -17.15 17.88
CA VAL A 718 -0.40 -18.37 17.14
C VAL A 718 0.20 -19.63 17.78
N PRO A 719 1.52 -19.75 18.00
CA PRO A 719 2.07 -20.96 18.62
C PRO A 719 1.59 -21.12 20.06
N ALA A 720 1.50 -20.06 20.87
CA ALA A 720 1.00 -20.17 22.24
C ALA A 720 -0.45 -20.71 22.32
N THR A 721 -1.33 -20.21 21.45
CA THR A 721 -2.72 -20.69 21.40
C THR A 721 -2.82 -22.11 20.83
N MET A 722 -1.97 -22.50 19.88
CA MET A 722 -1.91 -23.87 19.39
C MET A 722 -1.43 -24.87 20.47
N GLU A 723 -0.49 -24.45 21.31
CA GLU A 723 -0.07 -25.23 22.47
C GLU A 723 -1.23 -25.40 23.49
N LEU A 724 -2.00 -24.36 23.74
CA LEU A 724 -3.13 -24.38 24.67
C LEU A 724 -4.30 -25.24 24.18
N LEU A 725 -4.55 -25.25 22.87
CA LEU A 725 -5.63 -26.05 22.27
C LEU A 725 -5.24 -27.51 22.05
N GLY A 726 -3.94 -27.81 21.94
CA GLY A 726 -3.42 -29.16 21.71
C GLY A 726 -4.02 -29.82 20.46
N ASP A 727 -4.36 -31.11 20.53
CA ASP A 727 -4.93 -31.88 19.42
C ASP A 727 -6.29 -31.35 18.92
N ARG A 728 -7.00 -30.53 19.74
CA ARG A 728 -8.26 -29.90 19.33
C ARG A 728 -8.09 -28.94 18.16
N ASN A 729 -6.89 -28.44 17.90
CA ASN A 729 -6.60 -27.63 16.73
C ASN A 729 -7.06 -28.28 15.42
N TRP A 730 -7.01 -29.61 15.32
CA TRP A 730 -7.31 -30.37 14.11
C TRP A 730 -8.73 -30.99 14.13
N TRP A 731 -9.61 -30.50 15.00
CA TRP A 731 -10.97 -31.01 15.13
C TRP A 731 -11.91 -30.41 14.09
N ILE A 732 -12.69 -31.29 13.44
CA ILE A 732 -13.77 -30.95 12.54
C ILE A 732 -14.99 -31.86 12.78
N PRO A 733 -16.23 -31.34 12.75
CA PRO A 733 -17.45 -32.19 12.80
C PRO A 733 -17.54 -33.11 11.59
N LYS A 734 -17.89 -34.37 11.81
CA LYS A 734 -17.96 -35.42 10.74
C LYS A 734 -18.88 -35.06 9.58
N TRP A 735 -19.97 -34.33 9.82
CA TRP A 735 -20.88 -33.89 8.77
C TRP A 735 -20.23 -32.84 7.86
N LEU A 736 -19.49 -31.92 8.43
CA LEU A 736 -18.78 -30.84 7.72
C LEU A 736 -17.59 -31.40 6.94
N ASP A 737 -16.89 -32.39 7.50
CA ASP A 737 -15.78 -33.09 6.86
C ASP A 737 -16.18 -33.81 5.56
N ARG A 738 -17.46 -34.23 5.41
CA ARG A 738 -17.99 -34.85 4.19
C ARG A 738 -18.32 -33.87 3.07
N ILE A 739 -18.62 -32.59 3.43
CA ILE A 739 -19.05 -31.56 2.48
C ILE A 739 -17.82 -30.85 1.90
N LEU A 740 -16.77 -30.69 2.71
CA LEU A 740 -15.58 -29.91 2.33
C LEU A 740 -14.77 -30.63 1.23
N PRO A 741 -14.31 -29.90 0.21
CA PRO A 741 -13.40 -30.41 -0.80
C PRO A 741 -12.09 -30.87 -0.15
N LYS A 742 -11.49 -31.96 -0.71
CA LYS A 742 -10.15 -32.41 -0.30
C LYS A 742 -9.12 -31.59 -1.07
N ILE A 743 -8.63 -30.52 -0.47
CA ILE A 743 -7.59 -29.65 -1.03
C ILE A 743 -6.27 -30.06 -0.40
N ASP A 744 -5.34 -30.56 -1.20
CA ASP A 744 -4.01 -30.96 -0.74
C ASP A 744 -3.04 -29.79 -0.95
N VAL A 745 -2.66 -29.12 0.14
CA VAL A 745 -1.69 -27.99 0.16
C VAL A 745 -0.28 -28.49 0.47
N GLU A 746 -0.15 -29.70 1.04
CA GLU A 746 1.13 -30.17 1.58
C GLU A 746 2.07 -30.74 0.49
N GLY A 747 1.55 -31.11 -0.69
CA GLY A 747 2.35 -31.74 -1.74
C GLY A 747 2.83 -33.17 -1.37
N HIS A 748 3.43 -33.87 -2.31
CA HIS A 748 3.99 -35.19 -2.07
C HIS A 748 5.48 -35.05 -1.74
N HIS A 749 5.84 -35.10 -0.45
CA HIS A 749 7.24 -35.21 -0.08
C HIS A 749 7.81 -36.55 -0.53
N ARG A 750 8.87 -36.53 -1.32
CA ARG A 750 9.74 -37.71 -1.47
C ARG A 750 10.46 -37.89 -0.13
N GLU A 751 10.27 -39.04 0.52
CA GLU A 751 10.97 -39.40 1.76
C GLU A 751 12.49 -39.29 1.50
N HIS A 752 13.14 -38.34 2.17
CA HIS A 752 14.59 -38.31 2.17
C HIS A 752 15.12 -39.52 2.95
N PRO A 753 16.15 -40.22 2.44
CA PRO A 753 16.84 -41.24 3.23
C PRO A 753 17.30 -40.57 4.54
N ALA A 754 16.91 -41.15 5.67
CA ALA A 754 17.22 -40.61 6.98
C ALA A 754 18.74 -40.36 7.11
N GLU A 755 19.14 -39.16 7.49
CA GLU A 755 20.50 -38.87 8.02
C GLU A 755 20.74 -39.84 9.17
N GLY A 756 21.52 -40.93 8.92
CA GLY A 756 21.86 -41.90 9.93
C GLY A 756 21.70 -43.38 9.55
N ALA A 757 21.39 -43.70 8.30
CA ALA A 757 21.60 -45.09 7.84
C ALA A 757 23.11 -45.33 7.78
N PRO A 758 23.67 -46.35 8.47
CA PRO A 758 25.06 -46.73 8.33
C PRO A 758 25.32 -47.03 6.85
N ILE A 759 26.34 -46.44 6.29
CA ILE A 759 26.90 -46.86 4.99
C ILE A 759 27.24 -48.32 5.15
N ASP A 760 26.48 -49.19 4.50
CA ASP A 760 26.81 -50.59 4.36
C ASP A 760 28.10 -50.68 3.51
N THR A 761 29.25 -50.61 4.19
CA THR A 761 30.50 -50.94 3.59
C THR A 761 30.49 -52.45 3.42
N GLY A 762 30.03 -52.88 2.23
CA GLY A 762 30.14 -54.28 1.82
C GLY A 762 31.58 -54.73 1.95
N GLU A 763 31.91 -55.31 3.09
CA GLU A 763 33.09 -56.17 3.22
C GLU A 763 32.83 -57.37 2.33
N GLU A 764 33.49 -57.43 1.18
CA GLU A 764 33.68 -58.63 0.41
C GLU A 764 34.33 -59.66 1.32
N GLU A 765 33.56 -60.66 1.75
CA GLU A 765 34.06 -61.90 2.39
C GLU A 765 34.98 -62.64 1.40
N GLU A 766 36.26 -62.47 1.60
CA GLU A 766 37.34 -63.22 0.95
C GLU A 766 37.18 -64.73 1.30
N ARG A 767 36.58 -65.50 0.37
CA ARG A 767 36.53 -66.95 0.48
C ARG A 767 37.94 -67.52 0.35
N GLN A 768 38.50 -67.94 1.47
CA GLN A 768 39.72 -68.77 1.49
C GLN A 768 39.43 -70.13 0.78
N PRO A 769 40.36 -70.58 -0.09
CA PRO A 769 40.22 -71.91 -0.67
C PRO A 769 40.75 -72.95 0.33
N THR A 770 39.95 -73.99 0.57
CA THR A 770 40.29 -75.20 1.31
C THR A 770 41.36 -76.02 0.58
N PRO A 771 42.45 -76.55 1.26
CA PRO A 771 43.42 -77.41 0.65
C PRO A 771 42.95 -78.88 0.62
N VAL A 772 43.20 -79.56 -0.52
CA VAL A 772 43.29 -81.02 -0.62
C VAL A 772 44.73 -81.39 -0.68
#